data_15b5646e8c2a968d1087db2690d0fd66
#
_entry.id   15b5646e8c2a968d1087db2690d0fd66
#
_cell.length_a   1.000
_cell.length_b   1.000
_cell.length_c   1.000
_cell.angle_alpha   90.00
_cell.angle_beta   90.00
_cell.angle_gamma   90.00
#
_symmetry.space_group_name_H-M   'P 1'
#
loop_
_entity.id
_entity.type
_entity.pdbx_description
1 polymer ?
#
loop_
_entity_poly.entity_id
_entity_poly.type
_entity_poly.pdbx_seq_one_letter_code
_entity_poly.pdbx_strand_id
1 'polypeptide(L)'
;MDNRRDFIKKAALLAGAAGLANVLPTSIQKALAINPPAGSTYMDAEHIVILMQENRSFDHCFGTLKGVRGFNDPRAIDLPNKNKVWLQSNNKGETYAPFRLDIKRTKSTWMESLPHSWKNQVNARNDGKFDQWLENKKNSIPAYSDMPLTLGYYTREDIPFYYSLADAFTVCDQNFCSALTGTNPNRLFFWTGTIREEQHENSRAHVWNDDMDYGTLKWATFPERLEDHGISWKCYQNEVAIDTGFEGEEDQWLSNFQDNPLEFFSQYNIHLNELHIKAVPKRITELEHKINGLQKQIATLPSGDAKINSLKAKVKNAESDLLAMNVEQQKAQEGIFEKLSDREKSIHKKAFDTNKNDPHYRSLADLKYHDDGIEREFKVPKGDVLHQFRQDANSGNLPTVSWLSAPEHFSDHPSSAWYGAWYVSEVMDILTKNPEVWKKTIFILTYDENDGYFDHVPPFVVPHSHKSGTGLVSKGIDTRVEFVTHEQEKERNDFPEPYDRESSIGLGFRVPMVIASPWSKGGWVNSEVFDHTSTLQFLEDFLSKKTGNQVKEHNISDWRRTVCGDLKSVFRPYNGEVIPNPEFLPKDEFAESIHKAKFKKVPDDFKVLTAEEIKQINKAPHLSPYMPKQEKGIKHSCALPYQLYADGKLSDDKKSFGIKFTASNELFGKSASGSPFNVYAPGKYLLEKDGQMVMNNVRTWAYALTAGDSLADNWPLNEFENENYHLRVYGPNGFYREFKGNSVDPNIEIDCEYQRNPTDDKKLTGNIELKLQNLSDKQYAIEVIDHGYKTNNPKSTLNASGKSSLVLNLANSFGWYDFSVKVLGANTFEKRYAGRVETGLPGYTDPQMGNV
;
A
#
# COMPACT_ATOMS: atom_id res chain seq x y z
N MET A 1 -30.80 28.22 -8.65
CA MET A 1 -29.85 29.10 -7.93
C MET A 1 -29.86 28.66 -6.48
N ASP A 2 -28.97 27.75 -6.12
CA ASP A 2 -28.82 27.35 -4.72
C ASP A 2 -28.21 28.52 -3.93
N ASN A 3 -28.88 28.85 -2.85
CA ASN A 3 -28.59 30.04 -2.06
C ASN A 3 -27.26 29.80 -1.30
N ARG A 4 -26.40 30.83 -1.17
CA ARG A 4 -25.13 30.80 -0.44
C ARG A 4 -25.20 30.12 0.94
N ARG A 5 -26.40 30.07 1.53
CA ARG A 5 -26.72 29.44 2.81
C ARG A 5 -26.81 27.90 2.69
N ASP A 6 -27.26 27.36 1.55
CA ASP A 6 -27.36 25.91 1.32
C ASP A 6 -26.02 25.30 0.92
N PHE A 7 -25.17 26.10 0.28
CA PHE A 7 -23.77 25.75 0.04
C PHE A 7 -22.97 25.65 1.34
N ILE A 8 -23.11 26.64 2.24
CA ILE A 8 -22.47 26.61 3.57
C ILE A 8 -22.97 25.42 4.40
N LYS A 9 -24.25 25.05 4.29
CA LYS A 9 -24.80 23.85 4.95
C LYS A 9 -24.26 22.55 4.36
N LYS A 10 -24.08 22.47 3.04
CA LYS A 10 -23.46 21.31 2.37
C LYS A 10 -21.98 21.21 2.69
N ALA A 11 -21.25 22.32 2.76
CA ALA A 11 -19.84 22.35 3.22
C ALA A 11 -19.69 22.01 4.71
N ALA A 12 -20.66 22.42 5.56
CA ALA A 12 -20.69 22.05 6.98
C ALA A 12 -21.12 20.58 7.22
N LEU A 13 -21.85 19.98 6.29
CA LEU A 13 -22.14 18.53 6.26
C LEU A 13 -20.92 17.70 5.82
N LEU A 14 -20.03 18.26 4.99
CA LEU A 14 -18.74 17.67 4.65
C LEU A 14 -17.74 17.79 5.82
N ALA A 15 -17.86 18.81 6.65
CA ALA A 15 -17.02 19.05 7.83
C ALA A 15 -17.66 18.56 9.13
N GLY A 16 -18.17 17.35 9.23
CA GLY A 16 -18.84 16.75 10.37
C GLY A 16 -18.90 17.57 11.65
N ALA A 17 -20.08 17.94 12.09
CA ALA A 17 -20.38 18.82 13.22
C ALA A 17 -19.61 18.48 14.50
N ALA A 18 -18.54 19.23 14.79
CA ALA A 18 -18.06 19.56 16.12
C ALA A 18 -17.03 20.70 15.98
N GLY A 19 -17.45 21.88 16.34
CA GLY A 19 -16.77 23.15 16.54
C GLY A 19 -15.24 23.20 16.55
N LEU A 20 -14.65 23.13 15.39
CA LEU A 20 -13.39 23.76 15.00
C LEU A 20 -13.54 23.95 13.49
N ALA A 21 -13.71 25.18 13.03
CA ALA A 21 -13.53 25.50 11.62
C ALA A 21 -12.04 25.29 11.28
N ASN A 22 -11.66 24.05 11.07
CA ASN A 22 -10.36 23.68 10.53
C ASN A 22 -10.31 24.21 9.11
N VAL A 23 -9.65 25.33 8.97
CA VAL A 23 -9.33 25.94 7.70
C VAL A 23 -8.41 24.97 6.97
N LEU A 24 -8.84 24.45 5.82
CA LEU A 24 -7.99 23.58 4.98
C LEU A 24 -6.70 24.33 4.64
N PRO A 25 -5.53 23.69 4.56
CA PRO A 25 -4.27 24.31 4.13
C PRO A 25 -4.42 25.03 2.78
N THR A 26 -3.76 26.16 2.59
CA THR A 26 -3.91 27.05 1.40
C THR A 26 -3.64 26.31 0.09
N SER A 27 -2.62 25.45 0.06
CA SER A 27 -2.29 24.66 -1.13
C SER A 27 -3.46 23.77 -1.55
N ILE A 28 -4.11 23.10 -0.59
CA ILE A 28 -5.28 22.26 -0.85
C ILE A 28 -6.46 23.10 -1.34
N GLN A 29 -6.69 24.25 -0.76
CA GLN A 29 -7.84 25.07 -1.11
C GLN A 29 -7.68 25.80 -2.45
N LYS A 30 -6.48 26.27 -2.78
CA LYS A 30 -6.18 26.73 -4.14
C LYS A 30 -6.46 25.63 -5.14
N ALA A 31 -6.01 24.40 -4.87
CA ALA A 31 -6.26 23.24 -5.72
C ALA A 31 -7.76 22.97 -5.94
N LEU A 32 -8.57 23.11 -4.90
CA LEU A 32 -10.02 22.90 -4.99
C LEU A 32 -10.73 24.07 -5.72
N ALA A 33 -10.22 25.30 -5.64
CA ALA A 33 -10.80 26.48 -6.24
C ALA A 33 -10.52 26.61 -7.75
N ILE A 34 -9.42 26.05 -8.24
CA ILE A 34 -9.03 26.07 -9.65
C ILE A 34 -9.78 24.98 -10.39
N ASN A 35 -10.51 25.36 -11.42
CA ASN A 35 -11.39 24.43 -12.14
C ASN A 35 -11.10 24.40 -13.63
N PRO A 36 -11.05 23.20 -14.25
CA PRO A 36 -11.04 23.08 -15.69
C PRO A 36 -12.44 23.39 -16.29
N PRO A 37 -12.59 23.42 -17.60
CA PRO A 37 -13.89 23.52 -18.24
C PRO A 37 -14.85 22.41 -17.81
N ALA A 38 -16.14 22.73 -17.67
CA ALA A 38 -17.16 21.74 -17.35
C ALA A 38 -17.21 20.66 -18.45
N GLY A 39 -17.32 19.39 -18.05
CA GLY A 39 -17.29 18.22 -18.93
C GLY A 39 -15.89 17.72 -19.26
N SER A 40 -14.81 18.40 -18.81
CA SER A 40 -13.45 17.89 -18.94
C SER A 40 -13.26 16.60 -18.14
N THR A 41 -12.33 15.77 -18.60
CA THR A 41 -11.97 14.49 -18.00
C THR A 41 -10.48 14.44 -17.68
N TYR A 42 -10.05 13.41 -16.96
CA TYR A 42 -8.63 13.21 -16.70
C TYR A 42 -7.76 13.12 -17.97
N MET A 43 -8.39 12.82 -19.11
CA MET A 43 -7.70 12.83 -20.42
C MET A 43 -7.28 14.23 -20.88
N ASP A 44 -7.82 15.28 -20.27
CA ASP A 44 -7.41 16.66 -20.53
C ASP A 44 -6.16 17.07 -19.71
N ALA A 45 -5.66 16.19 -18.84
CA ALA A 45 -4.40 16.42 -18.16
C ALA A 45 -3.22 16.50 -19.15
N GLU A 46 -2.25 17.34 -18.84
CA GLU A 46 -0.99 17.51 -19.59
C GLU A 46 0.22 17.10 -18.73
N HIS A 47 0.05 17.10 -17.41
CA HIS A 47 1.11 16.83 -16.44
C HIS A 47 0.68 15.79 -15.42
N ILE A 48 1.48 14.75 -15.27
CA ILE A 48 1.37 13.75 -14.22
C ILE A 48 2.58 13.93 -13.29
N VAL A 49 2.33 14.40 -12.08
CA VAL A 49 3.35 14.61 -11.04
C VAL A 49 3.21 13.49 -10.01
N ILE A 50 4.31 12.85 -9.70
CA ILE A 50 4.34 11.63 -8.89
C ILE A 50 5.33 11.84 -7.74
N LEU A 51 4.88 11.61 -6.51
CA LEU A 51 5.71 11.60 -5.32
C LEU A 51 5.45 10.31 -4.54
N MET A 52 6.51 9.53 -4.35
CA MET A 52 6.50 8.37 -3.47
C MET A 52 7.28 8.72 -2.20
N GLN A 53 6.56 8.78 -1.09
CA GLN A 53 7.11 8.96 0.26
C GLN A 53 7.51 7.60 0.85
N GLU A 54 8.04 7.58 2.07
CA GLU A 54 8.67 6.43 2.69
C GLU A 54 7.90 5.89 3.90
N ASN A 55 7.80 4.58 3.92
CA ASN A 55 7.70 3.69 5.07
C ASN A 55 6.52 3.97 6.01
N ARG A 56 5.27 3.99 5.49
CA ARG A 56 4.07 4.11 6.32
C ARG A 56 2.96 3.16 5.87
N SER A 57 2.37 2.41 6.82
CA SER A 57 1.19 1.61 6.51
C SER A 57 -0.07 2.45 6.38
N PHE A 58 -1.09 1.91 5.71
CA PHE A 58 -2.38 2.59 5.57
C PHE A 58 -3.05 2.79 6.92
N ASP A 59 -3.12 1.76 7.77
CA ASP A 59 -3.75 1.88 9.09
C ASP A 59 -2.99 2.83 10.01
N HIS A 60 -1.68 2.86 9.95
CA HIS A 60 -0.84 3.79 10.70
C HIS A 60 -1.19 5.25 10.42
N CYS A 61 -1.41 5.60 9.14
CA CYS A 61 -1.76 6.97 8.74
C CYS A 61 -3.26 7.22 8.73
N PHE A 62 -4.05 6.33 8.13
CA PHE A 62 -5.46 6.57 7.81
C PHE A 62 -6.44 5.58 8.42
N GLY A 63 -6.01 4.66 9.28
CA GLY A 63 -6.90 3.69 9.91
C GLY A 63 -8.06 4.30 10.71
N THR A 64 -7.95 5.57 11.13
CA THR A 64 -9.04 6.30 11.79
C THR A 64 -9.79 7.28 10.88
N LEU A 65 -9.41 7.40 9.60
CA LEU A 65 -10.08 8.30 8.67
C LEU A 65 -11.52 7.83 8.39
N LYS A 66 -12.44 8.78 8.27
CA LYS A 66 -13.84 8.51 7.93
C LYS A 66 -13.98 7.80 6.57
N GLY A 67 -14.79 6.76 6.53
CA GLY A 67 -15.24 6.12 5.29
C GLY A 67 -14.26 5.16 4.65
N VAL A 68 -13.02 5.05 5.12
CA VAL A 68 -12.04 4.08 4.59
C VAL A 68 -12.16 2.73 5.30
N ARG A 69 -11.59 1.68 4.71
CA ARG A 69 -11.43 0.36 5.35
C ARG A 69 -10.32 0.45 6.39
N GLY A 70 -10.69 0.87 7.59
CA GLY A 70 -9.82 1.12 8.73
C GLY A 70 -10.20 0.28 9.95
N PHE A 71 -10.00 0.81 11.15
CA PHE A 71 -10.18 0.06 12.41
C PHE A 71 -11.63 -0.38 12.73
N ASN A 72 -12.62 0.09 11.99
CA ASN A 72 -14.00 -0.39 12.10
C ASN A 72 -14.37 -1.42 11.02
N ASP A 73 -13.42 -2.05 10.32
CA ASP A 73 -13.74 -3.06 9.31
C ASP A 73 -14.52 -4.23 9.92
N PRO A 74 -15.80 -4.45 9.56
CA PRO A 74 -16.61 -5.51 10.13
C PRO A 74 -16.18 -6.91 9.67
N ARG A 75 -15.34 -6.99 8.65
CA ARG A 75 -14.89 -8.24 8.03
C ARG A 75 -13.40 -8.52 8.22
N ALA A 76 -12.76 -7.85 9.19
CA ALA A 76 -11.39 -8.13 9.56
C ALA A 76 -11.20 -9.60 9.96
N ILE A 77 -10.05 -10.18 9.62
CA ILE A 77 -9.75 -11.59 9.90
C ILE A 77 -9.65 -11.87 11.42
N ASP A 78 -9.80 -13.13 11.76
CA ASP A 78 -9.48 -13.65 13.10
C ASP A 78 -8.12 -14.34 13.07
N LEU A 79 -7.30 -14.10 14.09
CA LEU A 79 -6.01 -14.74 14.29
C LEU A 79 -6.15 -16.23 14.68
N PRO A 80 -5.09 -17.04 14.62
CA PRO A 80 -5.11 -18.45 15.04
C PRO A 80 -5.58 -18.66 16.48
N ASN A 81 -5.34 -17.72 17.39
CA ASN A 81 -5.81 -17.73 18.77
C ASN A 81 -7.27 -17.25 18.92
N LYS A 82 -7.99 -17.01 17.81
CA LYS A 82 -9.39 -16.52 17.72
C LYS A 82 -9.58 -15.07 18.14
N ASN A 83 -8.54 -14.31 18.37
CA ASN A 83 -8.63 -12.88 18.55
C ASN A 83 -8.85 -12.18 17.20
N LYS A 84 -9.46 -11.00 17.24
CA LYS A 84 -9.49 -10.11 16.08
C LYS A 84 -8.05 -9.69 15.71
N VAL A 85 -7.79 -9.48 14.44
CA VAL A 85 -6.44 -9.22 13.87
C VAL A 85 -5.68 -8.08 14.56
N TRP A 86 -6.35 -7.07 15.07
CA TRP A 86 -5.73 -5.98 15.84
C TRP A 86 -5.21 -6.35 17.21
N LEU A 87 -5.61 -7.50 17.76
CA LEU A 87 -5.15 -7.98 19.07
C LEU A 87 -3.91 -8.85 18.92
N GLN A 88 -2.76 -8.21 18.79
CA GLN A 88 -1.49 -8.90 18.60
C GLN A 88 -0.87 -9.33 19.93
N SER A 89 -0.31 -10.53 19.96
CA SER A 89 0.33 -11.10 21.14
C SER A 89 1.82 -11.34 20.90
N ASN A 90 2.65 -11.09 21.91
CA ASN A 90 4.06 -11.42 21.89
C ASN A 90 4.32 -12.86 22.41
N ASN A 91 5.57 -13.29 22.35
CA ASN A 91 5.98 -14.63 22.81
C ASN A 91 5.88 -14.82 24.34
N LYS A 92 5.67 -13.73 25.11
CA LYS A 92 5.39 -13.78 26.55
C LYS A 92 3.89 -14.01 26.83
N GLY A 93 3.04 -14.04 25.80
CA GLY A 93 1.58 -14.15 25.91
C GLY A 93 0.90 -12.83 26.27
N GLU A 94 1.60 -11.71 26.21
CA GLU A 94 1.06 -10.38 26.42
C GLU A 94 0.37 -9.90 25.14
N THR A 95 -0.88 -9.45 25.24
CA THR A 95 -1.70 -9.00 24.12
C THR A 95 -1.90 -7.49 24.18
N TYR A 96 -1.74 -6.84 23.04
CA TYR A 96 -1.87 -5.40 22.86
C TYR A 96 -2.89 -5.09 21.76
N ALA A 97 -3.53 -3.92 21.87
CA ALA A 97 -4.33 -3.31 20.81
C ALA A 97 -3.56 -2.14 20.17
N PRO A 98 -3.96 -1.67 18.97
CA PRO A 98 -3.39 -0.46 18.39
C PRO A 98 -3.54 0.75 19.31
N PHE A 99 -2.52 1.60 19.40
CA PHE A 99 -2.48 2.76 20.28
C PHE A 99 -2.02 4.03 19.56
N ARG A 100 -2.47 5.20 20.04
CA ARG A 100 -2.18 6.48 19.39
C ARG A 100 -0.74 6.94 19.63
N LEU A 101 -0.09 7.33 18.56
CA LEU A 101 1.19 8.02 18.56
C LEU A 101 0.93 9.54 18.55
N ASP A 102 0.75 10.15 19.72
CA ASP A 102 0.44 11.57 19.86
C ASP A 102 1.69 12.43 19.61
N ILE A 103 1.81 13.01 18.42
CA ILE A 103 2.96 13.84 18.01
C ILE A 103 3.09 15.08 18.90
N LYS A 104 1.97 15.64 19.37
CA LYS A 104 1.98 16.88 20.17
C LYS A 104 2.47 16.68 21.61
N ARG A 105 2.26 15.50 22.17
CA ARG A 105 2.58 15.18 23.57
C ARG A 105 3.74 14.21 23.76
N THR A 106 4.15 13.54 22.70
CA THR A 106 5.21 12.53 22.75
C THR A 106 6.26 12.72 21.67
N LYS A 107 7.38 12.03 21.77
CA LYS A 107 8.42 12.01 20.75
C LYS A 107 8.22 10.92 19.69
N SER A 108 6.97 10.60 19.37
CA SER A 108 6.61 9.47 18.48
C SER A 108 7.25 9.51 17.10
N THR A 109 7.53 10.70 16.55
CA THR A 109 8.22 10.87 15.27
C THR A 109 9.75 10.79 15.37
N TRP A 110 10.29 10.53 16.56
CA TRP A 110 11.72 10.43 16.87
C TRP A 110 12.07 9.07 17.48
N MET A 111 11.41 8.01 17.02
CA MET A 111 11.53 6.65 17.58
C MET A 111 12.30 5.68 16.68
N GLU A 112 12.84 6.16 15.56
CA GLU A 112 13.48 5.37 14.49
C GLU A 112 12.54 4.39 13.78
N SER A 113 13.05 3.82 12.69
CA SER A 113 12.32 2.83 11.87
C SER A 113 12.19 1.48 12.59
N LEU A 114 11.25 0.68 12.10
CA LEU A 114 11.04 -0.69 12.53
C LEU A 114 11.62 -1.66 11.47
N PRO A 115 11.92 -2.91 11.83
CA PRO A 115 12.44 -3.89 10.88
C PRO A 115 11.46 -4.14 9.72
N HIS A 116 11.90 -3.94 8.47
CA HIS A 116 11.06 -4.03 7.26
C HIS A 116 11.72 -4.76 6.08
N SER A 117 12.80 -5.51 6.33
CA SER A 117 13.42 -6.35 5.31
C SER A 117 12.51 -7.50 4.87
N TRP A 118 12.84 -8.17 3.76
CA TRP A 118 12.16 -9.36 3.25
C TRP A 118 11.79 -10.37 4.34
N LYS A 119 12.77 -10.78 5.14
CA LYS A 119 12.55 -11.69 6.28
C LYS A 119 11.50 -11.17 7.25
N ASN A 120 11.57 -9.89 7.63
CA ASN A 120 10.68 -9.32 8.64
C ASN A 120 9.24 -9.20 8.14
N GLN A 121 9.06 -8.85 6.86
CA GLN A 121 7.74 -8.71 6.25
C GLN A 121 7.08 -10.09 6.03
N VAL A 122 7.83 -11.05 5.47
CA VAL A 122 7.35 -12.42 5.27
C VAL A 122 6.97 -13.07 6.61
N ASN A 123 7.81 -12.91 7.64
CA ASN A 123 7.51 -13.44 8.97
C ASN A 123 6.28 -12.77 9.61
N ALA A 124 6.09 -11.46 9.47
CA ALA A 124 4.92 -10.77 10.01
C ALA A 124 3.62 -11.26 9.36
N ARG A 125 3.64 -11.51 8.03
CA ARG A 125 2.52 -12.12 7.32
C ARG A 125 2.25 -13.56 7.78
N ASN A 126 3.28 -14.36 8.08
CA ASN A 126 3.23 -15.74 8.57
C ASN A 126 2.22 -16.62 7.82
N ASP A 127 2.39 -16.80 6.50
CA ASP A 127 1.48 -17.56 5.63
C ASP A 127 0.01 -17.13 5.73
N GLY A 128 -0.24 -15.85 5.96
CA GLY A 128 -1.57 -15.26 6.11
C GLY A 128 -2.17 -15.38 7.51
N LYS A 129 -1.49 -15.97 8.48
CA LYS A 129 -1.94 -16.03 9.88
C LYS A 129 -1.91 -14.69 10.58
N PHE A 130 -1.02 -13.79 10.18
CA PHE A 130 -0.95 -12.39 10.64
C PHE A 130 -0.67 -12.19 12.15
N ASP A 131 -0.09 -13.16 12.81
CA ASP A 131 0.06 -13.22 14.27
C ASP A 131 1.51 -13.03 14.76
N GLN A 132 2.43 -12.58 13.87
CA GLN A 132 3.86 -12.49 14.20
C GLN A 132 4.40 -11.04 14.15
N TRP A 133 3.53 -10.04 14.19
CA TRP A 133 3.94 -8.64 14.09
C TRP A 133 4.85 -8.19 15.24
N LEU A 134 4.45 -8.40 16.49
CA LEU A 134 5.20 -7.94 17.66
C LEU A 134 6.60 -8.54 17.75
N GLU A 135 6.80 -9.78 17.29
CA GLU A 135 8.10 -10.44 17.37
C GLU A 135 9.05 -10.03 16.23
N ASN A 136 8.52 -9.73 15.06
CA ASN A 136 9.33 -9.43 13.88
C ASN A 136 9.51 -7.93 13.63
N LYS A 137 8.82 -7.08 14.39
CA LYS A 137 8.82 -5.62 14.24
C LYS A 137 9.30 -4.89 15.49
N LYS A 138 10.22 -5.50 16.23
CA LYS A 138 10.82 -4.87 17.41
C LYS A 138 11.78 -3.76 17.01
N ASN A 139 11.63 -2.59 17.62
CA ASN A 139 12.55 -1.49 17.42
C ASN A 139 13.99 -1.90 17.77
N SER A 140 14.96 -1.51 16.96
CA SER A 140 16.38 -1.83 17.13
C SER A 140 17.01 -1.13 18.35
N ILE A 141 16.41 -0.01 18.81
CA ILE A 141 16.88 0.71 19.99
C ILE A 141 16.43 -0.05 21.25
N PRO A 142 17.36 -0.51 22.09
CA PRO A 142 17.02 -1.34 23.27
C PRO A 142 15.99 -0.70 24.20
N ALA A 143 16.01 0.63 24.33
CA ALA A 143 15.06 1.37 25.17
C ALA A 143 13.60 1.30 24.67
N TYR A 144 13.38 0.93 23.41
CA TYR A 144 12.06 0.88 22.76
C TYR A 144 11.68 -0.53 22.29
N SER A 145 12.58 -1.52 22.42
CA SER A 145 12.39 -2.87 21.87
C SER A 145 11.20 -3.63 22.49
N ASP A 146 10.83 -3.35 23.72
CA ASP A 146 9.67 -3.95 24.41
C ASP A 146 8.35 -3.18 24.17
N MET A 147 8.39 -2.03 23.47
CA MET A 147 7.18 -1.30 23.11
C MET A 147 6.48 -1.96 21.91
N PRO A 148 5.14 -2.05 21.91
CA PRO A 148 4.40 -2.57 20.75
C PRO A 148 4.30 -1.54 19.62
N LEU A 149 5.41 -0.89 19.27
CA LEU A 149 5.46 0.30 18.40
C LEU A 149 4.89 0.02 17.01
N THR A 150 4.98 -1.22 16.52
CA THR A 150 4.35 -1.66 15.27
C THR A 150 2.83 -1.38 15.25
N LEU A 151 2.14 -1.39 16.40
CA LEU A 151 0.71 -1.13 16.52
C LEU A 151 0.37 0.37 16.66
N GLY A 152 1.36 1.24 16.55
CA GLY A 152 1.18 2.68 16.66
C GLY A 152 0.45 3.28 15.46
N TYR A 153 -0.51 4.19 15.69
CA TYR A 153 -1.23 4.89 14.63
C TYR A 153 -1.36 6.38 14.91
N TYR A 154 -1.56 7.16 13.86
CA TYR A 154 -1.86 8.59 13.91
C TYR A 154 -3.34 8.88 13.69
N THR A 155 -3.75 10.06 14.15
CA THR A 155 -5.11 10.59 13.95
C THR A 155 -5.04 11.90 13.17
N ARG A 156 -6.20 12.47 12.84
CA ARG A 156 -6.32 13.81 12.23
C ARG A 156 -5.59 14.90 13.04
N GLU A 157 -5.53 14.77 14.35
CA GLU A 157 -4.87 15.75 15.21
C GLU A 157 -3.34 15.68 15.11
N ASP A 158 -2.81 14.51 14.75
CA ASP A 158 -1.39 14.24 14.63
C ASP A 158 -0.86 14.63 13.23
N ILE A 159 -1.59 14.26 12.17
CA ILE A 159 -1.21 14.51 10.78
C ILE A 159 -2.31 15.26 10.01
N PRO A 160 -2.70 16.46 10.45
CA PRO A 160 -3.88 17.18 9.95
C PRO A 160 -3.81 17.52 8.45
N PHE A 161 -2.62 17.76 7.92
CA PHE A 161 -2.43 18.06 6.50
C PHE A 161 -2.84 16.88 5.62
N TYR A 162 -2.38 15.65 5.93
CA TYR A 162 -2.70 14.46 5.15
C TYR A 162 -4.18 14.09 5.23
N TYR A 163 -4.82 14.26 6.40
CA TYR A 163 -6.27 14.11 6.53
C TYR A 163 -7.04 15.14 5.71
N SER A 164 -6.57 16.38 5.68
CA SER A 164 -7.17 17.44 4.84
C SER A 164 -7.03 17.13 3.35
N LEU A 165 -5.88 16.57 2.94
CA LEU A 165 -5.65 16.12 1.57
C LEU A 165 -6.60 14.98 1.18
N ALA A 166 -6.77 13.98 2.06
CA ALA A 166 -7.69 12.86 1.88
C ALA A 166 -9.18 13.28 1.92
N ASP A 167 -9.51 14.38 2.61
CA ASP A 167 -10.85 14.95 2.61
C ASP A 167 -11.14 15.80 1.36
N ALA A 168 -10.10 16.32 0.74
CA ALA A 168 -10.23 17.15 -0.46
C ALA A 168 -10.24 16.34 -1.75
N PHE A 169 -9.50 15.22 -1.78
CA PHE A 169 -9.27 14.42 -2.99
C PHE A 169 -9.66 12.95 -2.80
N THR A 170 -9.28 12.09 -3.73
CA THR A 170 -9.61 10.66 -3.65
C THR A 170 -8.51 9.91 -2.94
N VAL A 171 -8.86 9.21 -1.85
CA VAL A 171 -7.99 8.25 -1.15
C VAL A 171 -8.27 6.83 -1.64
N CYS A 172 -7.20 6.05 -1.88
CA CYS A 172 -7.26 4.66 -2.31
C CYS A 172 -6.99 3.75 -1.11
N ASP A 173 -8.03 3.14 -0.55
CA ASP A 173 -7.94 2.38 0.70
C ASP A 173 -7.63 0.87 0.51
N GLN A 174 -7.41 0.46 -0.74
CA GLN A 174 -6.92 -0.87 -1.13
C GLN A 174 -5.65 -0.76 -1.99
N ASN A 175 -4.81 0.24 -1.71
CA ASN A 175 -3.50 0.37 -2.31
C ASN A 175 -2.47 -0.39 -1.48
N PHE A 176 -1.78 -1.34 -2.09
CA PHE A 176 -0.78 -2.19 -1.47
C PHE A 176 0.61 -1.83 -2.00
N CYS A 177 1.66 -1.95 -1.18
CA CYS A 177 2.99 -1.98 -1.75
C CYS A 177 3.18 -3.26 -2.59
N SER A 178 4.10 -3.23 -3.54
CA SER A 178 4.22 -4.31 -4.53
C SER A 178 4.86 -5.57 -3.98
N ALA A 179 5.67 -5.46 -2.93
CA ALA A 179 6.42 -6.58 -2.38
C ALA A 179 6.45 -6.59 -0.85
N LEU A 180 6.52 -7.79 -0.27
CA LEU A 180 6.68 -8.04 1.16
C LEU A 180 8.14 -7.79 1.59
N THR A 181 8.63 -6.57 1.36
CA THR A 181 10.02 -6.20 1.64
C THR A 181 10.16 -4.68 1.81
N GLY A 182 11.38 -4.19 1.85
CA GLY A 182 11.71 -2.79 2.07
C GLY A 182 11.64 -1.90 0.84
N THR A 183 12.23 -0.72 0.96
CA THR A 183 12.18 0.43 0.06
C THR A 183 12.58 0.11 -1.39
N ASN A 184 13.85 -0.34 -1.60
CA ASN A 184 14.40 -0.41 -2.95
C ASN A 184 13.63 -1.35 -3.89
N PRO A 185 13.26 -2.60 -3.49
CA PRO A 185 12.46 -3.46 -4.36
C PRO A 185 11.08 -2.88 -4.67
N ASN A 186 10.41 -2.23 -3.71
CA ASN A 186 9.13 -1.60 -3.93
C ASN A 186 9.23 -0.42 -4.90
N ARG A 187 10.29 0.39 -4.81
CA ARG A 187 10.57 1.45 -5.77
C ARG A 187 10.93 0.91 -7.15
N LEU A 188 11.63 -0.23 -7.26
CA LEU A 188 11.85 -0.89 -8.55
C LEU A 188 10.52 -1.24 -9.25
N PHE A 189 9.54 -1.83 -8.52
CA PHE A 189 8.22 -2.05 -9.10
C PHE A 189 7.56 -0.78 -9.62
N PHE A 190 7.70 0.32 -8.89
CA PHE A 190 7.11 1.60 -9.25
C PHE A 190 7.73 2.26 -10.49
N TRP A 191 8.99 1.94 -10.80
CA TRP A 191 9.74 2.53 -11.91
C TRP A 191 9.94 1.60 -13.10
N THR A 192 9.75 0.28 -12.89
CA THR A 192 10.08 -0.72 -13.92
C THR A 192 9.04 -1.84 -14.04
N GLY A 193 8.09 -1.93 -13.12
CA GLY A 193 7.09 -3.00 -13.10
C GLY A 193 7.59 -4.35 -12.60
N THR A 194 8.86 -4.47 -12.19
CA THR A 194 9.49 -5.73 -11.78
C THR A 194 10.69 -5.52 -10.85
N ILE A 195 11.12 -6.61 -10.20
CA ILE A 195 12.38 -6.72 -9.46
C ILE A 195 13.28 -7.82 -10.02
N ARG A 196 13.06 -8.21 -11.28
CA ARG A 196 13.86 -9.22 -11.99
C ARG A 196 14.37 -8.64 -13.30
N GLU A 197 15.60 -8.98 -13.68
CA GLU A 197 16.17 -8.56 -14.97
C GLU A 197 15.37 -9.18 -16.14
N GLU A 198 14.97 -10.44 -16.00
CA GLU A 198 14.17 -11.17 -16.98
C GLU A 198 12.91 -11.77 -16.33
N GLN A 199 11.81 -11.78 -17.06
CA GLN A 199 10.51 -12.26 -16.57
C GLN A 199 10.41 -13.79 -16.59
N HIS A 200 11.29 -14.47 -15.86
CA HIS A 200 11.23 -15.91 -15.61
C HIS A 200 11.78 -16.27 -14.22
N GLU A 201 11.40 -17.45 -13.72
CA GLU A 201 11.72 -17.89 -12.35
C GLU A 201 13.22 -17.99 -12.05
N ASN A 202 14.06 -18.28 -13.04
CA ASN A 202 15.51 -18.41 -12.86
C ASN A 202 16.24 -17.06 -12.84
N SER A 203 15.58 -15.96 -13.21
CA SER A 203 16.13 -14.62 -13.01
C SER A 203 16.03 -14.22 -11.55
N ARG A 204 17.13 -13.74 -10.96
CA ARG A 204 17.16 -13.34 -9.55
C ARG A 204 16.10 -12.28 -9.27
N ALA A 205 15.32 -12.49 -8.19
CA ALA A 205 14.46 -11.47 -7.63
C ALA A 205 15.26 -10.64 -6.61
N HIS A 206 15.32 -9.33 -6.82
CA HIS A 206 15.97 -8.41 -5.90
C HIS A 206 15.01 -8.06 -4.76
N VAL A 207 14.91 -8.94 -3.74
CA VAL A 207 13.97 -8.79 -2.61
C VAL A 207 14.56 -8.12 -1.38
N TRP A 208 15.84 -7.76 -1.40
CA TRP A 208 16.51 -7.07 -0.30
C TRP A 208 17.04 -5.71 -0.77
N ASN A 209 17.04 -4.71 0.11
CA ASN A 209 17.60 -3.40 -0.23
C ASN A 209 19.09 -3.50 -0.64
N ASP A 210 19.84 -4.40 0.00
CA ASP A 210 21.27 -4.64 -0.27
C ASP A 210 21.53 -5.44 -1.57
N ASP A 211 20.49 -5.79 -2.34
CA ASP A 211 20.65 -6.46 -3.64
C ASP A 211 21.05 -5.50 -4.76
N MET A 212 21.04 -4.21 -4.49
CA MET A 212 21.24 -3.17 -5.50
C MET A 212 22.44 -2.29 -5.15
N ASP A 213 23.36 -2.21 -6.09
CA ASP A 213 24.47 -1.27 -6.07
C ASP A 213 24.28 -0.22 -7.18
N TYR A 214 24.87 0.96 -7.01
CA TYR A 214 24.81 2.04 -7.99
C TYR A 214 25.33 1.59 -9.36
N GLY A 215 24.54 1.82 -10.40
CA GLY A 215 24.90 1.54 -11.78
C GLY A 215 25.08 0.06 -12.14
N THR A 216 24.46 -0.89 -11.44
CA THR A 216 24.63 -2.33 -11.69
C THR A 216 23.46 -2.99 -12.39
N LEU A 217 22.22 -2.52 -12.18
CA LEU A 217 21.03 -3.07 -12.81
C LEU A 217 20.96 -2.72 -14.31
N LYS A 218 20.26 -3.53 -15.12
CA LYS A 218 20.35 -3.42 -16.59
C LYS A 218 19.03 -3.49 -17.33
N TRP A 219 17.92 -3.94 -16.71
CA TRP A 219 16.65 -4.04 -17.44
C TRP A 219 16.04 -2.66 -17.71
N ALA A 220 15.13 -2.61 -18.67
CA ALA A 220 14.52 -1.37 -19.09
C ALA A 220 13.60 -0.78 -18.02
N THR A 221 13.63 0.52 -17.88
CA THR A 221 12.81 1.29 -16.96
C THR A 221 11.69 2.02 -17.70
N PHE A 222 10.63 2.41 -16.99
CA PHE A 222 9.54 3.14 -17.61
C PHE A 222 9.94 4.51 -18.16
N PRO A 223 10.83 5.31 -17.52
CA PRO A 223 11.38 6.54 -18.12
C PRO A 223 12.05 6.33 -19.47
N GLU A 224 12.71 5.19 -19.71
CA GLU A 224 13.24 4.87 -21.05
C GLU A 224 12.14 4.65 -22.07
N ARG A 225 10.99 4.04 -21.67
CA ARG A 225 9.80 3.95 -22.54
C ARG A 225 9.29 5.34 -22.94
N LEU A 226 9.30 6.29 -22.00
CA LEU A 226 8.92 7.67 -22.30
C LEU A 226 9.92 8.33 -23.28
N GLU A 227 11.21 8.15 -23.04
CA GLU A 227 12.28 8.68 -23.91
C GLU A 227 12.11 8.17 -25.35
N ASP A 228 11.93 6.86 -25.50
CA ASP A 228 11.82 6.21 -26.81
C ASP A 228 10.56 6.63 -27.59
N HIS A 229 9.51 7.13 -26.88
CA HIS A 229 8.29 7.67 -27.48
C HIS A 229 8.29 9.20 -27.59
N GLY A 230 9.39 9.87 -27.25
CA GLY A 230 9.49 11.33 -27.29
C GLY A 230 8.59 12.05 -26.30
N ILE A 231 8.17 11.37 -25.22
CA ILE A 231 7.35 11.94 -24.15
C ILE A 231 8.27 12.62 -23.14
N SER A 232 7.97 13.88 -22.79
CA SER A 232 8.79 14.64 -21.84
C SER A 232 8.65 14.10 -20.43
N TRP A 233 9.79 13.93 -19.76
CA TRP A 233 9.85 13.44 -18.39
C TRP A 233 11.08 13.97 -17.65
N LYS A 234 11.01 14.00 -16.30
CA LYS A 234 12.14 14.30 -15.41
C LYS A 234 11.96 13.63 -14.05
N CYS A 235 13.05 13.33 -13.37
CA CYS A 235 13.11 13.08 -11.94
C CYS A 235 13.75 14.31 -11.26
N TYR A 236 12.98 14.98 -10.42
CA TYR A 236 13.41 16.16 -9.66
C TYR A 236 13.85 15.74 -8.26
N GLN A 237 15.00 16.21 -7.85
CA GLN A 237 15.58 15.97 -6.53
C GLN A 237 16.47 17.15 -6.13
N ASN A 238 16.76 17.32 -4.84
CA ASN A 238 17.68 18.36 -4.45
C ASN A 238 19.13 17.97 -4.84
N GLU A 239 19.57 16.79 -4.47
CA GLU A 239 20.83 16.17 -4.90
C GLU A 239 20.64 14.64 -5.01
N VAL A 240 21.52 13.96 -5.76
CA VAL A 240 21.54 12.50 -5.91
C VAL A 240 22.00 11.81 -4.63
N ALA A 241 21.66 10.51 -4.48
CA ALA A 241 22.03 9.73 -3.30
C ALA A 241 23.47 9.19 -3.36
N ILE A 242 24.02 8.94 -4.55
CA ILE A 242 25.43 8.56 -4.65
C ILE A 242 26.30 9.65 -4.03
N ASP A 243 27.36 9.26 -3.34
CA ASP A 243 28.24 10.18 -2.60
C ASP A 243 28.69 11.39 -3.44
N THR A 244 28.18 12.57 -3.08
CA THR A 244 28.51 13.88 -3.68
C THR A 244 29.25 14.77 -2.70
N GLY A 245 29.76 14.21 -1.59
CA GLY A 245 30.54 14.89 -0.56
C GLY A 245 29.72 15.48 0.57
N PHE A 246 28.44 15.12 0.74
CA PHE A 246 27.65 15.42 1.93
C PHE A 246 28.02 14.48 3.09
N GLU A 247 27.85 14.95 4.32
CA GLU A 247 28.08 14.16 5.53
C GLU A 247 27.00 14.46 6.59
N GLY A 248 26.49 13.41 7.25
CA GLY A 248 25.59 13.52 8.38
C GLY A 248 24.29 14.29 8.07
N GLU A 249 24.01 15.36 8.81
CA GLU A 249 22.79 16.16 8.62
C GLU A 249 22.68 16.82 7.25
N GLU A 250 23.81 17.10 6.55
CA GLU A 250 23.75 17.61 5.19
C GLU A 250 23.18 16.58 4.24
N ASP A 251 23.59 15.33 4.37
CA ASP A 251 23.09 14.23 3.57
C ASP A 251 21.59 14.02 3.80
N GLN A 252 21.16 13.93 5.04
CA GLN A 252 19.76 13.72 5.42
C GLN A 252 18.82 14.86 4.96
N TRP A 253 19.27 16.11 4.93
CA TRP A 253 18.48 17.26 4.51
C TRP A 253 18.52 17.57 3.02
N LEU A 254 19.59 17.14 2.31
CA LEU A 254 19.89 17.68 0.99
C LEU A 254 20.05 16.61 -0.10
N SER A 255 20.38 15.36 0.25
CA SER A 255 20.44 14.22 -0.68
C SER A 255 19.13 13.47 -0.74
N ASN A 256 18.79 12.87 -1.89
CA ASN A 256 17.72 11.90 -1.90
C ASN A 256 18.13 10.64 -1.12
N PHE A 257 17.18 9.92 -0.57
CA PHE A 257 17.40 8.77 0.31
C PHE A 257 17.40 7.43 -0.44
N GLN A 258 18.05 7.38 -1.62
CA GLN A 258 17.93 6.30 -2.62
C GLN A 258 16.52 6.20 -3.22
N ASP A 259 15.73 7.25 -3.09
CA ASP A 259 14.34 7.34 -3.55
C ASP A 259 14.23 7.41 -5.07
N ASN A 260 15.34 7.68 -5.75
CA ASN A 260 15.46 7.63 -7.18
C ASN A 260 16.19 6.35 -7.62
N PRO A 261 15.49 5.23 -7.87
CA PRO A 261 16.13 3.96 -8.20
C PRO A 261 16.84 3.95 -9.56
N LEU A 262 16.69 4.99 -10.38
CA LEU A 262 17.47 5.13 -11.64
C LEU A 262 18.97 5.21 -11.37
N GLU A 263 19.38 5.58 -10.16
CA GLU A 263 20.78 5.55 -9.73
C GLU A 263 21.38 4.13 -9.71
N PHE A 264 20.55 3.10 -9.56
CA PHE A 264 20.99 1.70 -9.59
C PHE A 264 21.18 1.16 -11.01
N PHE A 265 20.66 1.83 -12.04
CA PHE A 265 20.69 1.33 -13.41
C PHE A 265 21.88 1.84 -14.21
N SER A 266 22.66 0.92 -14.81
CA SER A 266 23.89 1.19 -15.54
C SER A 266 23.71 2.13 -16.73
N GLN A 267 22.56 2.09 -17.41
CA GLN A 267 22.27 2.94 -18.58
C GLN A 267 22.16 4.43 -18.25
N TYR A 268 21.91 4.79 -16.98
CA TYR A 268 21.86 6.18 -16.54
C TYR A 268 23.21 6.76 -16.16
N ASN A 269 24.25 5.92 -16.04
CA ASN A 269 25.64 6.35 -15.84
C ASN A 269 25.82 7.26 -14.61
N ILE A 270 25.24 6.92 -13.45
CA ILE A 270 25.25 7.75 -12.24
C ILE A 270 26.68 8.11 -11.79
N HIS A 271 27.63 7.19 -11.92
CA HIS A 271 29.06 7.40 -11.60
C HIS A 271 29.73 8.51 -12.43
N LEU A 272 29.08 8.99 -13.49
CA LEU A 272 29.53 10.16 -14.26
C LEU A 272 28.89 11.47 -13.79
N ASN A 273 28.18 11.47 -12.65
CA ASN A 273 27.69 12.70 -12.03
C ASN A 273 28.87 13.60 -11.66
N GLU A 274 28.80 14.88 -12.03
CA GLU A 274 29.92 15.85 -11.88
C GLU A 274 30.34 16.02 -10.42
N LEU A 275 29.41 16.03 -9.47
CA LEU A 275 29.72 16.23 -8.05
C LEU A 275 30.28 14.95 -7.42
N HIS A 276 29.74 13.81 -7.83
CA HIS A 276 30.30 12.51 -7.42
C HIS A 276 31.77 12.40 -7.87
N ILE A 277 32.06 12.68 -9.13
CA ILE A 277 33.44 12.69 -9.65
C ILE A 277 34.34 13.62 -8.84
N LYS A 278 33.86 14.78 -8.42
CA LYS A 278 34.61 15.72 -7.56
C LYS A 278 34.83 15.19 -6.15
N ALA A 279 33.93 14.36 -5.61
CA ALA A 279 34.05 13.76 -4.29
C ALA A 279 35.00 12.54 -4.24
N VAL A 280 35.11 11.79 -5.35
CA VAL A 280 35.92 10.56 -5.45
C VAL A 280 37.33 10.67 -4.90
N PRO A 281 38.16 11.71 -5.21
CA PRO A 281 39.51 11.80 -4.68
C PRO A 281 39.58 11.87 -3.15
N LYS A 282 38.64 12.58 -2.52
CA LYS A 282 38.52 12.64 -1.05
C LYS A 282 38.20 11.26 -0.51
N ARG A 283 37.24 10.58 -1.13
CA ARG A 283 36.80 9.23 -0.74
C ARG A 283 37.89 8.19 -0.84
N ILE A 284 38.71 8.23 -1.91
CA ILE A 284 39.90 7.38 -2.05
C ILE A 284 40.81 7.56 -0.85
N THR A 285 41.12 8.81 -0.49
CA THR A 285 42.00 9.12 0.65
C THR A 285 41.42 8.61 1.98
N GLU A 286 40.12 8.75 2.19
CA GLU A 286 39.41 8.25 3.39
C GLU A 286 39.45 6.72 3.46
N LEU A 287 39.21 6.01 2.35
CA LEU A 287 39.31 4.54 2.27
C LEU A 287 40.73 4.06 2.58
N GLU A 288 41.75 4.70 2.04
CA GLU A 288 43.15 4.39 2.35
C GLU A 288 43.44 4.54 3.86
N HIS A 289 42.99 5.64 4.45
CA HIS A 289 43.09 5.85 5.92
C HIS A 289 42.34 4.80 6.73
N LYS A 290 41.13 4.43 6.32
CA LYS A 290 40.28 3.40 6.96
C LYS A 290 40.98 2.03 6.89
N ILE A 291 41.50 1.62 5.73
CA ILE A 291 42.21 0.36 5.55
C ILE A 291 43.44 0.31 6.47
N ASN A 292 44.27 1.37 6.45
CA ASN A 292 45.44 1.47 7.33
C ASN A 292 45.04 1.41 8.81
N GLY A 293 43.97 2.05 9.22
CA GLY A 293 43.45 2.02 10.59
C GLY A 293 42.99 0.63 11.00
N LEU A 294 42.22 -0.07 10.17
CA LEU A 294 41.77 -1.44 10.41
C LEU A 294 42.91 -2.44 10.49
N GLN A 295 43.92 -2.32 9.58
CA GLN A 295 45.12 -3.16 9.58
C GLN A 295 45.92 -2.96 10.87
N LYS A 296 46.12 -1.72 11.34
CA LYS A 296 46.71 -1.43 12.65
C LYS A 296 45.96 -2.06 13.82
N GLN A 297 44.65 -1.98 13.80
CA GLN A 297 43.81 -2.64 14.85
C GLN A 297 44.01 -4.16 14.86
N ILE A 298 44.03 -4.80 13.69
CA ILE A 298 44.31 -6.25 13.57
C ILE A 298 45.70 -6.58 14.13
N ALA A 299 46.69 -5.77 13.85
CA ALA A 299 48.08 -5.98 14.31
C ALA A 299 48.24 -5.85 15.84
N THR A 300 47.32 -5.15 16.53
CA THR A 300 47.36 -4.98 18.00
C THR A 300 46.60 -6.08 18.76
N LEU A 301 45.79 -6.90 18.06
CA LEU A 301 45.02 -7.96 18.70
C LEU A 301 45.82 -9.25 18.87
N PRO A 302 45.61 -9.99 19.97
CA PRO A 302 46.22 -11.30 20.16
C PRO A 302 45.88 -12.29 19.04
N SER A 303 46.85 -13.13 18.65
CA SER A 303 46.62 -14.17 17.65
C SER A 303 45.50 -15.10 18.10
N GLY A 304 44.42 -15.20 17.28
CA GLY A 304 43.24 -15.98 17.59
C GLY A 304 42.05 -15.19 18.19
N ASP A 305 42.15 -13.88 18.34
CA ASP A 305 41.01 -13.05 18.76
C ASP A 305 39.86 -13.13 17.74
N ALA A 306 38.64 -13.39 18.24
CA ALA A 306 37.44 -13.55 17.42
C ALA A 306 37.10 -12.32 16.52
N LYS A 307 37.59 -11.12 16.89
CA LYS A 307 37.39 -9.88 16.15
C LYS A 307 38.24 -9.81 14.87
N ILE A 308 39.34 -10.58 14.79
CA ILE A 308 40.28 -10.53 13.66
C ILE A 308 39.57 -10.84 12.33
N ASN A 309 38.70 -11.86 12.30
CA ASN A 309 38.00 -12.26 11.08
C ASN A 309 37.03 -11.16 10.61
N SER A 310 36.29 -10.56 11.52
CA SER A 310 35.39 -9.43 11.23
C SER A 310 36.15 -8.21 10.71
N LEU A 311 37.29 -7.88 11.34
CA LEU A 311 38.15 -6.76 10.87
C LEU A 311 38.75 -7.05 9.50
N LYS A 312 39.22 -8.28 9.23
CA LYS A 312 39.72 -8.69 7.90
C LYS A 312 38.63 -8.57 6.82
N ALA A 313 37.39 -8.95 7.13
CA ALA A 313 36.26 -8.77 6.20
C ALA A 313 36.05 -7.28 5.91
N LYS A 314 36.08 -6.41 6.94
CA LYS A 314 36.00 -4.94 6.75
C LYS A 314 37.16 -4.37 5.89
N VAL A 315 38.36 -4.90 6.06
CA VAL A 315 39.53 -4.51 5.22
C VAL A 315 39.26 -4.90 3.78
N LYS A 316 38.84 -6.17 3.53
CA LYS A 316 38.58 -6.66 2.18
C LYS A 316 37.49 -5.83 1.48
N ASN A 317 36.41 -5.50 2.18
CA ASN A 317 35.34 -4.65 1.62
C ASN A 317 35.89 -3.24 1.28
N ALA A 318 36.63 -2.60 2.19
CA ALA A 318 37.19 -1.29 1.94
C ALA A 318 38.25 -1.29 0.80
N GLU A 319 38.98 -2.38 0.62
CA GLU A 319 39.92 -2.57 -0.53
C GLU A 319 39.14 -2.73 -1.85
N SER A 320 38.00 -3.42 -1.84
CA SER A 320 37.07 -3.53 -2.99
C SER A 320 36.51 -2.16 -3.38
N ASP A 321 36.00 -1.40 -2.38
CA ASP A 321 35.51 -0.05 -2.57
C ASP A 321 36.59 0.89 -3.16
N LEU A 322 37.78 0.81 -2.62
CA LEU A 322 38.93 1.60 -3.11
C LEU A 322 39.27 1.28 -4.58
N LEU A 323 39.22 0.00 -4.95
CA LEU A 323 39.43 -0.40 -6.34
C LEU A 323 38.36 0.17 -7.26
N ALA A 324 37.11 0.09 -6.87
CA ALA A 324 35.96 0.66 -7.62
C ALA A 324 36.15 2.17 -7.82
N MET A 325 36.43 2.92 -6.74
CA MET A 325 36.65 4.37 -6.79
C MET A 325 37.82 4.76 -7.71
N ASN A 326 38.92 4.00 -7.73
CA ASN A 326 40.03 4.26 -8.64
C ASN A 326 39.63 4.06 -10.11
N VAL A 327 38.81 3.04 -10.42
CA VAL A 327 38.25 2.81 -11.76
C VAL A 327 37.34 3.96 -12.18
N GLU A 328 36.48 4.45 -11.30
CA GLU A 328 35.62 5.60 -11.56
C GLU A 328 36.43 6.87 -11.86
N GLN A 329 37.46 7.16 -11.05
CA GLN A 329 38.35 8.29 -11.26
C GLN A 329 39.04 8.21 -12.62
N GLN A 330 39.50 7.03 -13.03
CA GLN A 330 40.11 6.83 -14.35
C GLN A 330 39.09 7.11 -15.48
N LYS A 331 37.87 6.55 -15.40
CA LYS A 331 36.80 6.78 -16.37
C LYS A 331 36.46 8.26 -16.52
N ALA A 332 36.39 8.98 -15.40
CA ALA A 332 36.16 10.42 -15.42
C ALA A 332 37.29 11.18 -16.16
N GLN A 333 38.55 10.84 -15.90
CA GLN A 333 39.71 11.44 -16.58
C GLN A 333 39.73 11.16 -18.09
N GLU A 334 39.18 10.04 -18.53
CA GLU A 334 39.08 9.67 -19.95
C GLU A 334 37.95 10.44 -20.69
N GLY A 335 37.18 11.27 -20.02
CA GLY A 335 36.07 12.04 -20.61
C GLY A 335 34.95 11.14 -21.17
N ILE A 336 34.61 10.09 -20.45
CA ILE A 336 33.63 9.10 -20.90
C ILE A 336 32.27 9.75 -21.12
N PHE A 337 31.85 10.70 -20.27
CA PHE A 337 30.57 11.39 -20.43
C PHE A 337 30.39 12.03 -21.80
N GLU A 338 31.45 12.65 -22.33
CA GLU A 338 31.39 13.30 -23.64
C GLU A 338 31.23 12.29 -24.80
N LYS A 339 31.65 11.05 -24.58
CA LYS A 339 31.57 9.95 -25.55
C LYS A 339 30.24 9.25 -25.57
N LEU A 340 29.37 9.49 -24.56
CA LEU A 340 28.01 8.94 -24.51
C LEU A 340 27.18 9.40 -25.72
N SER A 341 26.23 8.58 -26.13
CA SER A 341 25.27 8.94 -27.16
C SER A 341 24.34 10.08 -26.67
N ASP A 342 23.66 10.75 -27.58
CA ASP A 342 22.71 11.81 -27.23
C ASP A 342 21.57 11.27 -26.36
N ARG A 343 21.12 10.02 -26.59
CA ARG A 343 20.12 9.36 -25.74
C ARG A 343 20.62 9.14 -24.32
N GLU A 344 21.83 8.59 -24.15
CA GLU A 344 22.40 8.36 -22.82
C GLU A 344 22.61 9.68 -22.06
N LYS A 345 23.10 10.72 -22.72
CA LYS A 345 23.20 12.07 -22.14
C LYS A 345 21.83 12.64 -21.75
N SER A 346 20.79 12.39 -22.59
CA SER A 346 19.44 12.85 -22.34
C SER A 346 18.84 12.19 -21.12
N ILE A 347 18.85 10.85 -21.03
CA ILE A 347 18.30 10.11 -19.89
C ILE A 347 19.06 10.42 -18.60
N HIS A 348 20.40 10.53 -18.65
CA HIS A 348 21.21 10.95 -17.49
C HIS A 348 20.76 12.30 -16.92
N LYS A 349 20.64 13.31 -17.77
CA LYS A 349 20.26 14.66 -17.35
C LYS A 349 18.84 14.73 -16.80
N LYS A 350 17.91 13.94 -17.36
CA LYS A 350 16.51 13.89 -16.93
C LYS A 350 16.32 13.08 -15.65
N ALA A 351 17.10 12.00 -15.47
CA ALA A 351 17.08 11.17 -14.28
C ALA A 351 17.68 11.88 -13.06
N PHE A 352 18.66 12.78 -13.29
CA PHE A 352 19.42 13.44 -12.23
C PHE A 352 19.31 14.96 -12.33
N ASP A 353 18.07 15.46 -12.48
CA ASP A 353 17.81 16.91 -12.50
C ASP A 353 17.80 17.44 -11.07
N THR A 354 18.87 18.12 -10.70
CA THR A 354 19.11 18.62 -9.33
C THR A 354 18.91 20.13 -9.23
N ASN A 355 18.81 20.62 -8.01
CA ASN A 355 18.61 22.06 -7.73
C ASN A 355 19.86 22.92 -7.87
N LYS A 356 20.85 22.49 -8.66
CA LYS A 356 22.15 23.17 -8.85
C LYS A 356 22.09 24.63 -9.27
N ASN A 357 20.93 25.10 -9.75
CA ASN A 357 20.71 26.51 -10.11
C ASN A 357 20.35 27.39 -8.91
N ASP A 358 20.05 26.80 -7.73
CA ASP A 358 19.93 27.53 -6.48
C ASP A 358 21.33 27.65 -5.83
N PRO A 359 21.86 28.85 -5.59
CA PRO A 359 23.20 29.01 -5.01
C PRO A 359 23.32 28.47 -3.57
N HIS A 360 22.23 28.12 -2.93
CA HIS A 360 22.18 27.61 -1.57
C HIS A 360 21.73 26.15 -1.45
N TYR A 361 21.52 25.45 -2.56
CA TYR A 361 20.95 24.09 -2.53
C TYR A 361 21.80 23.05 -1.80
N ARG A 362 23.10 23.36 -1.55
CA ARG A 362 24.02 22.50 -0.79
C ARG A 362 24.36 23.10 0.58
N SER A 363 23.50 23.93 1.14
CA SER A 363 23.80 24.62 2.40
C SER A 363 22.65 24.45 3.39
N LEU A 364 23.01 24.26 4.66
CA LEU A 364 22.08 24.32 5.78
C LEU A 364 22.12 25.71 6.44
N ALA A 365 21.04 26.04 7.12
CA ALA A 365 20.93 27.20 7.99
C ALA A 365 20.42 26.77 9.37
N ASP A 366 20.78 27.53 10.38
CA ASP A 366 20.30 27.31 11.74
C ASP A 366 18.90 27.91 11.89
N LEU A 367 17.94 27.11 12.31
CA LEU A 367 16.62 27.56 12.73
C LEU A 367 16.57 27.60 14.27
N LYS A 368 16.40 28.83 14.82
CA LYS A 368 16.36 29.08 16.26
C LYS A 368 14.94 29.41 16.70
N TYR A 369 14.53 28.82 17.81
CA TYR A 369 13.22 29.08 18.39
C TYR A 369 13.24 28.93 19.92
N HIS A 370 12.17 29.36 20.60
CA HIS A 370 12.01 29.20 22.05
C HIS A 370 10.94 28.16 22.38
N ASP A 371 11.27 27.23 23.29
CA ASP A 371 10.39 26.20 23.80
C ASP A 371 10.40 26.26 25.35
N ASP A 372 9.30 26.71 25.96
CA ASP A 372 9.15 26.90 27.40
C ASP A 372 10.34 27.68 28.05
N GLY A 373 10.79 28.77 27.37
CA GLY A 373 11.89 29.60 27.84
C GLY A 373 13.29 29.04 27.55
N ILE A 374 13.41 27.88 26.92
CA ILE A 374 14.68 27.31 26.47
C ILE A 374 14.90 27.67 25.01
N GLU A 375 16.04 28.29 24.70
CA GLU A 375 16.46 28.46 23.30
C GLU A 375 16.88 27.12 22.72
N ARG A 376 16.35 26.79 21.54
CA ARG A 376 16.65 25.58 20.80
C ARG A 376 17.07 25.95 19.38
N GLU A 377 17.88 25.07 18.80
CA GLU A 377 18.43 25.24 17.45
C GLU A 377 18.50 23.89 16.74
N PHE A 378 18.25 23.89 15.44
CA PHE A 378 18.48 22.73 14.57
C PHE A 378 18.71 23.19 13.11
N LYS A 379 19.30 22.33 12.30
CA LYS A 379 19.60 22.63 10.89
C LYS A 379 18.37 22.42 10.01
N VAL A 380 18.25 23.28 9.00
CA VAL A 380 17.26 23.16 7.92
C VAL A 380 17.90 23.57 6.59
N PRO A 381 17.39 23.13 5.43
CA PRO A 381 17.90 23.58 4.13
C PRO A 381 17.82 25.10 4.00
N LYS A 382 18.93 25.73 3.62
CA LYS A 382 19.00 27.16 3.33
C LYS A 382 18.42 27.50 1.97
N GLY A 383 18.60 26.61 0.98
CA GLY A 383 18.06 26.71 -0.35
C GLY A 383 16.62 26.16 -0.46
N ASP A 384 16.09 26.24 -1.68
CA ASP A 384 14.78 25.68 -2.02
C ASP A 384 14.96 24.24 -2.52
N VAL A 385 14.55 23.25 -1.71
CA VAL A 385 14.67 21.81 -2.06
C VAL A 385 13.80 21.39 -3.25
N LEU A 386 12.91 22.26 -3.73
CA LEU A 386 12.07 22.07 -4.92
C LEU A 386 12.37 23.11 -6.01
N HIS A 387 13.57 23.73 -6.00
CA HIS A 387 13.90 24.85 -6.86
C HIS A 387 13.66 24.59 -8.34
N GLN A 388 14.20 23.53 -8.91
CA GLN A 388 14.08 23.24 -10.34
C GLN A 388 12.65 22.89 -10.73
N PHE A 389 11.93 22.11 -9.90
CA PHE A 389 10.53 21.80 -10.10
C PHE A 389 9.66 23.07 -10.11
N ARG A 390 9.91 23.98 -9.18
CA ARG A 390 9.24 25.29 -9.11
C ARG A 390 9.52 26.16 -10.34
N GLN A 391 10.78 26.18 -10.79
CA GLN A 391 11.14 26.95 -11.98
C GLN A 391 10.43 26.42 -13.24
N ASP A 392 10.42 25.11 -13.44
CA ASP A 392 9.77 24.49 -14.58
C ASP A 392 8.24 24.68 -14.55
N ALA A 393 7.60 24.53 -13.38
CA ALA A 393 6.17 24.79 -13.23
C ALA A 393 5.80 26.27 -13.52
N ASN A 394 6.62 27.24 -13.05
CA ASN A 394 6.35 28.67 -13.25
C ASN A 394 6.63 29.14 -14.68
N SER A 395 7.56 28.51 -15.38
CA SER A 395 7.97 28.90 -16.74
C SER A 395 7.22 28.16 -17.85
N GLY A 396 6.31 27.24 -17.49
CA GLY A 396 5.58 26.42 -18.46
C GLY A 396 6.43 25.28 -19.08
N ASN A 397 7.52 24.92 -18.43
CA ASN A 397 8.44 23.84 -18.85
C ASN A 397 8.21 22.53 -18.07
N LEU A 398 7.16 22.43 -17.26
CA LEU A 398 6.84 21.20 -16.54
C LEU A 398 6.60 20.06 -17.55
N PRO A 399 7.31 18.92 -17.44
CA PRO A 399 7.16 17.83 -18.40
C PRO A 399 5.81 17.11 -18.25
N THR A 400 5.53 16.21 -19.18
CA THR A 400 4.33 15.37 -19.15
C THR A 400 4.35 14.45 -17.92
N VAL A 401 5.52 13.86 -17.60
CA VAL A 401 5.66 13.01 -16.40
C VAL A 401 6.80 13.53 -15.55
N SER A 402 6.51 13.81 -14.28
CA SER A 402 7.48 14.28 -13.30
C SER A 402 7.51 13.35 -12.10
N TRP A 403 8.67 12.77 -11.78
CA TRP A 403 8.89 12.12 -10.50
C TRP A 403 9.58 13.11 -9.54
N LEU A 404 9.17 13.09 -8.29
CA LEU A 404 9.80 13.86 -7.22
C LEU A 404 10.46 12.87 -6.25
N SER A 405 11.73 13.07 -5.93
CA SER A 405 12.46 12.33 -4.88
C SER A 405 12.85 13.29 -3.77
N ALA A 406 12.30 13.05 -2.58
CA ALA A 406 12.53 13.91 -1.43
C ALA A 406 13.86 13.56 -0.74
N PRO A 407 14.54 14.53 -0.09
CA PRO A 407 15.56 14.21 0.90
C PRO A 407 15.00 13.40 2.07
N GLU A 408 15.83 12.63 2.77
CA GLU A 408 15.41 11.75 3.89
C GLU A 408 14.50 12.47 4.88
N HIS A 409 14.87 13.66 5.33
CA HIS A 409 14.06 14.42 6.29
C HIS A 409 12.71 14.88 5.75
N PHE A 410 12.48 14.84 4.46
CA PHE A 410 11.19 15.17 3.84
C PHE A 410 10.46 13.96 3.25
N SER A 411 11.00 12.76 3.41
CA SER A 411 10.44 11.52 2.85
C SER A 411 9.37 10.87 3.72
N ASP A 412 9.18 11.29 4.97
CA ASP A 412 8.39 10.64 6.02
C ASP A 412 8.98 9.33 6.56
N HIS A 413 10.19 8.91 6.14
CA HIS A 413 10.86 7.74 6.68
C HIS A 413 10.99 7.82 8.20
N PRO A 414 10.67 6.76 8.97
CA PRO A 414 10.65 6.83 10.43
C PRO A 414 12.00 7.05 11.12
N SER A 415 13.13 6.88 10.42
CA SER A 415 14.45 7.31 10.92
C SER A 415 14.56 8.82 11.04
N SER A 416 13.70 9.54 10.33
CA SER A 416 13.55 10.99 10.38
C SER A 416 12.23 11.40 11.01
N ALA A 417 12.18 12.63 11.54
CA ALA A 417 10.93 13.16 12.04
C ALA A 417 9.96 13.55 10.92
N TRP A 418 8.71 13.79 11.26
CA TRP A 418 7.59 13.97 10.31
C TRP A 418 7.60 15.34 9.63
N TYR A 419 8.62 15.62 8.81
CA TYR A 419 8.71 16.88 8.05
C TYR A 419 8.07 16.80 6.66
N GLY A 420 7.77 15.61 6.14
CA GLY A 420 7.29 15.39 4.77
C GLY A 420 5.98 16.09 4.44
N ALA A 421 5.11 16.34 5.43
CA ALA A 421 3.86 17.06 5.20
C ALA A 421 4.11 18.48 4.65
N TRP A 422 5.19 19.15 5.07
CA TRP A 422 5.58 20.42 4.49
C TRP A 422 5.99 20.27 3.02
N TYR A 423 6.79 19.24 2.69
CA TYR A 423 7.24 19.00 1.32
C TYR A 423 6.05 18.77 0.37
N VAL A 424 5.11 17.92 0.76
CA VAL A 424 3.86 17.68 -0.01
C VAL A 424 3.02 18.96 -0.14
N SER A 425 2.91 19.74 0.95
CA SER A 425 2.23 21.03 0.92
C SER A 425 2.87 22.01 -0.05
N GLU A 426 4.20 22.05 -0.11
CA GLU A 426 4.95 22.93 -1.00
C GLU A 426 4.81 22.50 -2.47
N VAL A 427 4.82 21.20 -2.77
CA VAL A 427 4.51 20.67 -4.11
C VAL A 427 3.13 21.15 -4.56
N MET A 428 2.12 21.03 -3.70
CA MET A 428 0.75 21.52 -3.98
C MET A 428 0.71 23.04 -4.20
N ASP A 429 1.48 23.81 -3.42
CA ASP A 429 1.55 25.28 -3.59
C ASP A 429 2.22 25.66 -4.91
N ILE A 430 3.31 25.02 -5.29
CA ILE A 430 3.99 25.24 -6.58
C ILE A 430 3.00 25.02 -7.74
N LEU A 431 2.32 23.88 -7.75
CA LEU A 431 1.38 23.54 -8.81
C LEU A 431 0.20 24.54 -8.89
N THR A 432 -0.33 24.95 -7.73
CA THR A 432 -1.54 25.79 -7.67
C THR A 432 -1.26 27.29 -7.79
N LYS A 433 0.00 27.72 -7.64
CA LYS A 433 0.39 29.12 -7.94
C LYS A 433 0.18 29.49 -9.40
N ASN A 434 0.26 28.49 -10.29
CA ASN A 434 -0.11 28.64 -11.70
C ASN A 434 -1.42 27.87 -11.97
N PRO A 435 -2.58 28.55 -12.01
CA PRO A 435 -3.87 27.92 -12.28
C PRO A 435 -3.94 27.16 -13.61
N GLU A 436 -3.22 27.62 -14.64
CA GLU A 436 -3.18 26.97 -15.94
C GLU A 436 -2.43 25.64 -15.90
N VAL A 437 -1.44 25.49 -15.01
CA VAL A 437 -0.75 24.22 -14.75
C VAL A 437 -1.66 23.31 -13.94
N TRP A 438 -2.19 23.77 -12.79
CA TRP A 438 -2.96 22.93 -11.90
C TRP A 438 -4.20 22.33 -12.56
N LYS A 439 -4.96 23.11 -13.34
CA LYS A 439 -6.18 22.61 -14.01
C LYS A 439 -5.94 21.47 -15.02
N LYS A 440 -4.67 21.20 -15.35
CA LYS A 440 -4.22 20.16 -16.27
C LYS A 440 -3.28 19.14 -15.61
N THR A 441 -3.21 19.14 -14.27
CA THR A 441 -2.29 18.28 -13.50
C THR A 441 -3.04 17.20 -12.75
N ILE A 442 -2.46 15.98 -12.75
CA ILE A 442 -2.76 14.91 -11.82
C ILE A 442 -1.55 14.76 -10.92
N PHE A 443 -1.75 14.89 -9.61
CA PHE A 443 -0.72 14.65 -8.60
C PHE A 443 -1.03 13.34 -7.87
N ILE A 444 -0.11 12.38 -7.93
CA ILE A 444 -0.18 11.07 -7.26
C ILE A 444 0.79 11.09 -6.09
N LEU A 445 0.26 11.02 -4.88
CA LEU A 445 1.01 10.83 -3.65
C LEU A 445 0.80 9.40 -3.17
N THR A 446 1.88 8.64 -3.01
CA THR A 446 1.87 7.28 -2.47
C THR A 446 3.05 7.05 -1.53
N TYR A 447 3.15 5.86 -0.96
CA TYR A 447 4.25 5.42 -0.10
C TYR A 447 4.80 4.11 -0.65
N ASP A 448 6.08 3.86 -0.47
CA ASP A 448 6.78 2.71 -1.03
C ASP A 448 6.46 1.40 -0.30
N GLU A 449 6.50 1.40 1.05
CA GLU A 449 6.18 0.24 1.88
C GLU A 449 5.75 0.68 3.29
N ASN A 450 5.44 -0.28 4.17
CA ASN A 450 4.80 -0.01 5.47
C ASN A 450 5.77 0.22 6.64
N ASP A 451 7.11 0.21 6.44
CA ASP A 451 8.09 0.06 7.52
C ASP A 451 7.83 -1.24 8.31
N GLY A 452 7.75 -1.14 9.59
CA GLY A 452 7.21 -2.21 10.42
C GLY A 452 5.83 -1.90 10.99
N TYR A 453 5.13 -0.86 10.51
CA TYR A 453 3.81 -0.50 11.03
C TYR A 453 2.73 -1.44 10.53
N PHE A 454 1.87 -1.83 11.46
CA PHE A 454 0.78 -2.78 11.25
C PHE A 454 -0.27 -2.26 10.27
N ASP A 455 -0.78 -3.18 9.46
CA ASP A 455 -2.01 -3.02 8.68
C ASP A 455 -2.91 -4.23 8.89
N HIS A 456 -4.21 -4.04 9.10
CA HIS A 456 -5.12 -5.13 9.43
C HIS A 456 -5.58 -5.97 8.23
N VAL A 457 -5.39 -5.47 7.01
CA VAL A 457 -5.84 -6.16 5.79
C VAL A 457 -4.72 -7.05 5.25
N PRO A 458 -4.92 -8.38 5.24
CA PRO A 458 -3.94 -9.26 4.62
C PRO A 458 -3.79 -8.98 3.12
N PRO A 459 -2.57 -8.90 2.60
CA PRO A 459 -2.36 -8.72 1.17
C PRO A 459 -2.85 -9.92 0.38
N PHE A 460 -3.24 -9.68 -0.86
CA PHE A 460 -3.43 -10.72 -1.85
C PHE A 460 -2.08 -11.19 -2.38
N VAL A 461 -1.90 -12.48 -2.49
CA VAL A 461 -0.61 -13.09 -2.89
C VAL A 461 -0.83 -14.14 -3.97
N VAL A 462 0.24 -14.56 -4.64
CA VAL A 462 0.14 -15.71 -5.55
C VAL A 462 0.07 -17.03 -4.78
N PRO A 463 -0.59 -18.07 -5.31
CA PRO A 463 -0.42 -19.42 -4.80
C PRO A 463 1.05 -19.86 -4.94
N HIS A 464 1.50 -20.79 -4.11
CA HIS A 464 2.87 -21.29 -4.15
C HIS A 464 3.17 -21.95 -5.51
N SER A 465 4.14 -21.41 -6.23
CA SER A 465 4.41 -21.77 -7.62
C SER A 465 4.84 -23.23 -7.84
N HIS A 466 5.39 -23.88 -6.81
CA HIS A 466 5.92 -25.25 -6.87
C HIS A 466 5.18 -26.24 -5.97
N LYS A 467 4.13 -25.84 -5.25
CA LYS A 467 3.33 -26.71 -4.37
C LYS A 467 1.86 -26.65 -4.77
N SER A 468 1.28 -27.81 -5.09
CA SER A 468 -0.16 -27.92 -5.34
C SER A 468 -0.97 -27.71 -4.06
N GLY A 469 -2.26 -27.41 -4.20
CA GLY A 469 -3.17 -27.25 -3.07
C GLY A 469 -2.95 -25.96 -2.25
N THR A 470 -2.40 -24.92 -2.88
CA THR A 470 -2.21 -23.61 -2.26
C THR A 470 -3.07 -22.51 -2.90
N GLY A 471 -3.89 -22.90 -3.89
CA GLY A 471 -4.78 -22.02 -4.67
C GLY A 471 -4.63 -22.25 -6.17
N LEU A 472 -5.34 -21.42 -6.95
CA LEU A 472 -5.39 -21.51 -8.40
C LEU A 472 -5.35 -20.11 -9.04
N VAL A 473 -4.90 -20.04 -10.28
CA VAL A 473 -4.96 -18.83 -11.10
C VAL A 473 -5.57 -19.13 -12.46
N SER A 474 -6.14 -18.13 -13.13
CA SER A 474 -6.63 -18.24 -14.50
C SER A 474 -5.55 -18.75 -15.45
N LYS A 475 -5.97 -19.50 -16.43
CA LYS A 475 -5.07 -20.06 -17.44
C LYS A 475 -4.25 -18.97 -18.12
N GLY A 476 -2.94 -19.17 -18.18
CA GLY A 476 -1.99 -18.26 -18.83
C GLY A 476 -1.25 -17.35 -17.88
N ILE A 477 -1.67 -17.26 -16.61
CA ILE A 477 -0.94 -16.50 -15.59
C ILE A 477 0.23 -17.35 -15.09
N ASP A 478 1.46 -16.85 -15.26
CA ASP A 478 2.66 -17.46 -14.64
C ASP A 478 2.91 -16.83 -13.26
N THR A 479 2.78 -17.63 -12.21
CA THR A 479 2.99 -17.18 -10.83
C THR A 479 4.44 -17.34 -10.36
N ARG A 480 5.29 -18.01 -11.12
CA ARG A 480 6.69 -18.33 -10.73
C ARG A 480 7.54 -17.07 -10.67
N VAL A 481 7.24 -16.09 -11.52
CA VAL A 481 7.93 -14.77 -11.51
C VAL A 481 7.60 -13.93 -10.27
N GLU A 482 6.49 -14.23 -9.61
CA GLU A 482 6.00 -13.55 -8.40
C GLU A 482 6.28 -14.37 -7.11
N PHE A 483 7.18 -15.33 -7.18
CA PHE A 483 7.51 -16.20 -6.05
C PHE A 483 9.02 -16.37 -5.90
N VAL A 484 9.50 -16.44 -4.66
CA VAL A 484 10.90 -16.72 -4.32
C VAL A 484 10.96 -18.01 -3.53
N THR A 485 11.79 -18.98 -3.98
CA THR A 485 12.00 -20.25 -3.32
C THR A 485 13.20 -20.22 -2.37
N HIS A 486 13.27 -21.19 -1.46
CA HIS A 486 14.44 -21.36 -0.59
C HIS A 486 15.74 -21.57 -1.38
N GLU A 487 15.68 -22.28 -2.52
CA GLU A 487 16.85 -22.49 -3.36
C GLU A 487 17.39 -21.18 -3.91
N GLN A 488 16.51 -20.29 -4.39
CA GLN A 488 16.89 -18.98 -4.90
C GLN A 488 17.50 -18.08 -3.82
N GLU A 489 16.97 -18.14 -2.59
CA GLU A 489 17.55 -17.39 -1.46
C GLU A 489 18.90 -17.95 -1.01
N LYS A 490 19.11 -19.27 -1.08
CA LYS A 490 20.39 -19.92 -0.72
C LYS A 490 21.52 -19.61 -1.72
N GLU A 491 21.20 -19.40 -2.98
CA GLU A 491 22.17 -18.98 -4.00
C GLU A 491 22.69 -17.56 -3.73
N ARG A 492 22.01 -16.81 -2.90
CA ARG A 492 22.39 -15.52 -2.42
C ARG A 492 23.47 -15.67 -1.34
N ASN A 493 24.74 -15.72 -1.75
CA ASN A 493 25.90 -16.02 -0.90
C ASN A 493 26.19 -15.04 0.26
N ASP A 494 25.47 -13.92 0.36
CA ASP A 494 25.78 -12.83 1.30
C ASP A 494 25.08 -12.96 2.65
N PHE A 495 24.03 -13.78 2.75
CA PHE A 495 23.28 -14.00 3.99
C PHE A 495 23.14 -15.48 4.30
N PRO A 496 23.91 -15.99 5.29
CA PRO A 496 23.76 -17.39 5.73
C PRO A 496 22.42 -17.60 6.41
N GLU A 497 21.93 -18.86 6.42
CA GLU A 497 20.83 -19.23 7.32
C GLU A 497 21.00 -18.55 8.70
N PRO A 498 19.95 -17.95 9.28
CA PRO A 498 18.52 -18.21 9.11
C PRO A 498 17.74 -17.07 8.38
N TYR A 499 18.31 -16.41 7.41
CA TYR A 499 17.69 -15.23 6.78
C TYR A 499 16.85 -15.55 5.54
N ASP A 500 17.09 -16.69 4.89
CA ASP A 500 16.36 -17.14 3.71
C ASP A 500 14.86 -17.35 4.00
N ARG A 501 14.00 -16.85 3.11
CA ARG A 501 12.55 -17.04 3.19
C ARG A 501 11.97 -17.42 1.84
N GLU A 502 11.19 -18.50 1.84
CA GLU A 502 10.35 -18.88 0.71
C GLU A 502 9.00 -18.18 0.84
N SER A 503 8.62 -17.36 -0.14
CA SER A 503 7.34 -16.66 -0.14
C SER A 503 6.95 -16.11 -1.51
N SER A 504 5.65 -15.80 -1.65
CA SER A 504 5.18 -14.84 -2.65
C SER A 504 5.94 -13.51 -2.48
N ILE A 505 6.34 -12.88 -3.61
CA ILE A 505 6.97 -11.55 -3.59
C ILE A 505 5.97 -10.52 -3.07
N GLY A 506 4.77 -10.51 -3.56
CA GLY A 506 3.71 -9.60 -3.18
C GLY A 506 2.31 -10.19 -3.44
N LEU A 507 1.26 -9.33 -3.28
CA LEU A 507 1.39 -7.93 -2.84
C LEU A 507 1.96 -7.84 -1.41
N GLY A 508 2.53 -6.69 -1.06
CA GLY A 508 2.89 -6.38 0.32
C GLY A 508 1.72 -5.76 1.11
N PHE A 509 2.00 -5.08 2.23
CA PHE A 509 0.95 -4.49 3.07
C PHE A 509 0.41 -3.20 2.45
N ARG A 510 -0.79 -2.76 2.89
CA ARG A 510 -1.36 -1.52 2.37
C ARG A 510 -0.53 -0.31 2.79
N VAL A 511 -0.42 0.62 1.84
CA VAL A 511 0.24 1.92 2.01
C VAL A 511 -0.70 3.05 1.59
N PRO A 512 -0.55 4.27 2.15
CA PRO A 512 -1.37 5.40 1.75
C PRO A 512 -1.21 5.75 0.27
N MET A 513 -2.33 6.07 -0.40
CA MET A 513 -2.34 6.72 -1.70
C MET A 513 -3.45 7.75 -1.76
N VAL A 514 -3.10 8.98 -2.16
CA VAL A 514 -4.06 10.05 -2.43
C VAL A 514 -3.78 10.62 -3.81
N ILE A 515 -4.82 10.69 -4.64
CA ILE A 515 -4.71 11.25 -5.99
C ILE A 515 -5.43 12.59 -6.03
N ALA A 516 -4.65 13.66 -6.22
CA ALA A 516 -5.12 15.03 -6.23
C ALA A 516 -5.16 15.59 -7.66
N SER A 517 -6.34 15.93 -8.12
CA SER A 517 -6.55 16.53 -9.44
C SER A 517 -7.93 17.20 -9.51
N PRO A 518 -8.22 18.00 -10.52
CA PRO A 518 -9.59 18.48 -10.74
C PRO A 518 -10.63 17.36 -10.89
N TRP A 519 -10.22 16.18 -11.36
CA TRP A 519 -11.09 15.03 -11.66
C TRP A 519 -11.17 13.99 -10.54
N SER A 520 -10.46 14.21 -9.44
CA SER A 520 -10.45 13.31 -8.27
C SER A 520 -10.83 14.02 -6.97
N LYS A 521 -11.27 15.28 -7.02
CA LYS A 521 -11.65 16.07 -5.84
C LYS A 521 -13.00 15.69 -5.24
N GLY A 522 -13.24 16.07 -3.98
CA GLY A 522 -14.50 15.87 -3.27
C GLY A 522 -14.45 14.86 -2.13
N GLY A 523 -13.28 14.40 -1.70
CA GLY A 523 -13.12 13.50 -0.55
C GLY A 523 -13.66 12.11 -0.78
N TRP A 524 -13.43 11.54 -1.94
CA TRP A 524 -13.89 10.20 -2.33
C TRP A 524 -12.98 9.10 -1.80
N VAL A 525 -13.53 7.89 -1.74
CA VAL A 525 -12.78 6.66 -1.47
C VAL A 525 -12.84 5.75 -2.68
N ASN A 526 -11.70 5.25 -3.11
CA ASN A 526 -11.57 4.20 -4.11
C ASN A 526 -11.07 2.92 -3.44
N SER A 527 -11.82 1.83 -3.57
CA SER A 527 -11.49 0.52 -2.98
C SER A 527 -11.19 -0.54 -4.05
N GLU A 528 -10.73 -0.14 -5.23
CA GLU A 528 -10.12 -1.06 -6.20
C GLU A 528 -8.73 -1.46 -5.69
N VAL A 529 -8.34 -2.70 -5.93
CA VAL A 529 -7.00 -3.19 -5.56
C VAL A 529 -5.96 -2.55 -6.47
N PHE A 530 -5.03 -1.84 -5.87
CA PHE A 530 -3.89 -1.21 -6.53
C PHE A 530 -2.58 -1.67 -5.91
N ASP A 531 -1.50 -1.59 -6.71
CA ASP A 531 -0.12 -1.63 -6.24
C ASP A 531 0.72 -0.58 -7.00
N HIS A 532 2.04 -0.59 -6.81
CA HIS A 532 2.91 0.39 -7.48
C HIS A 532 2.84 0.28 -9.00
N THR A 533 2.62 -0.92 -9.55
CA THR A 533 2.47 -1.13 -11.00
C THR A 533 1.20 -0.51 -11.56
N SER A 534 0.19 -0.23 -10.72
CA SER A 534 -1.05 0.46 -11.13
C SER A 534 -0.78 1.86 -11.68
N THR A 535 0.22 2.56 -11.14
CA THR A 535 0.65 3.86 -11.66
C THR A 535 1.25 3.73 -13.06
N LEU A 536 2.05 2.71 -13.31
CA LEU A 536 2.59 2.44 -14.64
C LEU A 536 1.49 2.04 -15.63
N GLN A 537 0.54 1.19 -15.21
CA GLN A 537 -0.62 0.81 -16.03
C GLN A 537 -1.50 2.03 -16.39
N PHE A 538 -1.64 2.98 -15.45
CA PHE A 538 -2.31 4.27 -15.73
C PHE A 538 -1.55 5.06 -16.78
N LEU A 539 -0.24 5.23 -16.61
CA LEU A 539 0.60 5.96 -17.57
C LEU A 539 0.57 5.30 -18.96
N GLU A 540 0.62 3.97 -19.04
CA GLU A 540 0.48 3.22 -20.31
C GLU A 540 -0.79 3.62 -21.06
N ASP A 541 -1.95 3.50 -20.41
CA ASP A 541 -3.26 3.77 -21.01
C ASP A 541 -3.42 5.26 -21.37
N PHE A 542 -3.06 6.13 -20.43
CA PHE A 542 -3.15 7.58 -20.59
C PHE A 542 -2.28 8.09 -21.75
N LEU A 543 -1.00 7.71 -21.74
CA LEU A 543 -0.03 8.18 -22.73
C LEU A 543 -0.27 7.56 -24.11
N SER A 544 -0.66 6.29 -24.17
CA SER A 544 -1.02 5.66 -25.44
C SER A 544 -2.19 6.37 -26.11
N LYS A 545 -3.22 6.75 -25.34
CA LYS A 545 -4.37 7.52 -25.87
C LYS A 545 -3.98 8.95 -26.26
N LYS A 546 -3.09 9.59 -25.51
CA LYS A 546 -2.62 10.97 -25.79
C LYS A 546 -1.78 11.04 -27.05
N THR A 547 -0.88 10.09 -27.25
CA THR A 547 0.10 10.12 -28.35
C THR A 547 -0.37 9.37 -29.60
N GLY A 548 -1.35 8.46 -29.45
CA GLY A 548 -1.73 7.52 -30.50
C GLY A 548 -0.74 6.37 -30.71
N ASN A 549 0.33 6.30 -29.92
CA ASN A 549 1.36 5.25 -29.95
C ASN A 549 1.17 4.32 -28.76
N GLN A 550 1.47 3.04 -28.92
CA GLN A 550 1.41 2.09 -27.81
C GLN A 550 2.61 2.26 -26.88
N VAL A 551 2.38 2.88 -25.73
CA VAL A 551 3.34 2.92 -24.62
C VAL A 551 3.02 1.75 -23.70
N LYS A 552 3.96 0.85 -23.45
CA LYS A 552 3.72 -0.32 -22.61
C LYS A 552 4.95 -0.73 -21.79
N GLU A 553 4.74 -1.04 -20.50
CA GLU A 553 5.73 -1.68 -19.66
C GLU A 553 5.59 -3.20 -19.71
N HIS A 554 6.51 -3.84 -20.37
CA HIS A 554 6.46 -5.28 -20.58
C HIS A 554 6.85 -6.11 -19.36
N ASN A 555 7.44 -5.47 -18.35
CA ASN A 555 7.92 -6.13 -17.14
C ASN A 555 6.80 -6.40 -16.12
N ILE A 556 5.64 -5.78 -16.24
CA ILE A 556 4.50 -6.03 -15.35
C ILE A 556 3.95 -7.43 -15.65
N SER A 557 3.97 -8.33 -14.66
CA SER A 557 3.50 -9.69 -14.78
C SER A 557 1.99 -9.78 -15.09
N ASP A 558 1.57 -10.85 -15.73
CA ASP A 558 0.15 -11.10 -16.02
C ASP A 558 -0.69 -11.23 -14.74
N TRP A 559 -0.08 -11.72 -13.66
CA TRP A 559 -0.74 -11.76 -12.37
C TRP A 559 -1.07 -10.36 -11.86
N ARG A 560 -0.10 -9.42 -11.85
CA ARG A 560 -0.34 -8.03 -11.40
C ARG A 560 -1.34 -7.33 -12.29
N ARG A 561 -1.26 -7.50 -13.59
CA ARG A 561 -2.26 -6.96 -14.54
C ARG A 561 -3.67 -7.52 -14.32
N THR A 562 -3.77 -8.71 -13.72
CA THR A 562 -5.06 -9.34 -13.40
C THR A 562 -5.63 -8.83 -12.09
N VAL A 563 -4.80 -8.69 -11.05
CA VAL A 563 -5.29 -8.41 -9.69
C VAL A 563 -5.27 -6.92 -9.34
N CYS A 564 -4.46 -6.11 -10.01
CA CYS A 564 -4.32 -4.68 -9.76
C CYS A 564 -4.96 -3.85 -10.87
N GLY A 565 -5.77 -2.87 -10.48
CA GLY A 565 -6.38 -1.90 -11.39
C GLY A 565 -5.38 -0.88 -11.93
N ASP A 566 -5.86 -0.06 -12.88
CA ASP A 566 -5.06 0.92 -13.62
C ASP A 566 -5.38 2.38 -13.23
N LEU A 567 -5.84 2.62 -12.03
CA LEU A 567 -6.21 3.92 -11.45
C LEU A 567 -7.35 4.67 -12.17
N LYS A 568 -7.86 4.24 -13.31
CA LYS A 568 -8.91 4.98 -14.03
C LYS A 568 -10.20 5.16 -13.25
N SER A 569 -10.54 4.20 -12.39
CA SER A 569 -11.71 4.26 -11.51
C SER A 569 -11.67 5.41 -10.49
N VAL A 570 -10.49 6.02 -10.27
CA VAL A 570 -10.31 7.17 -9.37
C VAL A 570 -10.93 8.44 -9.94
N PHE A 571 -11.00 8.57 -11.28
CA PHE A 571 -11.33 9.83 -11.94
C PHE A 571 -12.80 9.91 -12.33
N ARG A 572 -13.33 11.12 -12.27
CA ARG A 572 -14.69 11.48 -12.67
C ARG A 572 -14.66 12.73 -13.55
N PRO A 573 -15.59 12.88 -14.52
CA PRO A 573 -15.72 14.14 -15.23
C PRO A 573 -15.94 15.30 -14.26
N TYR A 574 -15.33 16.45 -14.54
CA TYR A 574 -15.53 17.65 -13.72
C TYR A 574 -16.98 18.15 -13.88
N ASN A 575 -17.69 18.31 -12.78
CA ASN A 575 -19.12 18.63 -12.75
C ASN A 575 -19.46 20.07 -12.35
N GLY A 576 -18.46 20.95 -12.23
CA GLY A 576 -18.68 22.37 -11.88
C GLY A 576 -18.61 22.70 -10.39
N GLU A 577 -18.11 21.82 -9.55
CA GLU A 577 -17.94 22.09 -8.11
C GLU A 577 -16.96 23.24 -7.83
N VAL A 578 -17.38 24.20 -6.99
CA VAL A 578 -16.59 25.39 -6.61
C VAL A 578 -16.39 25.43 -5.10
N ILE A 579 -15.15 25.63 -4.63
CA ILE A 579 -14.79 25.63 -3.20
C ILE A 579 -13.94 26.88 -2.86
N PRO A 580 -14.15 27.57 -1.73
CA PRO A 580 -13.48 28.83 -1.37
C PRO A 580 -12.11 28.71 -0.68
N ASN A 581 -11.29 29.75 -0.72
CA ASN A 581 -9.87 29.83 -0.32
C ASN A 581 -9.57 29.98 1.17
N PRO A 582 -8.50 29.40 1.68
CA PRO A 582 -7.62 29.88 2.78
C PRO A 582 -6.16 29.36 2.95
N GLU A 583 -5.57 29.25 4.14
CA GLU A 583 -4.18 29.45 4.54
C GLU A 583 -3.17 28.25 4.47
N PHE A 584 -1.86 28.53 4.44
CA PHE A 584 -0.68 27.77 4.04
C PHE A 584 0.05 27.10 5.24
N LEU A 585 0.81 25.98 5.06
CA LEU A 585 1.73 25.46 6.07
C LEU A 585 3.05 26.26 6.00
N PRO A 586 3.34 27.15 6.95
CA PRO A 586 4.62 27.84 6.97
C PRO A 586 5.72 26.86 7.39
N LYS A 587 6.81 26.83 6.59
CA LYS A 587 7.91 25.85 6.74
C LYS A 587 8.51 25.87 8.15
N ASP A 588 8.92 27.05 8.60
CA ASP A 588 9.71 27.20 9.81
C ASP A 588 8.89 26.84 11.06
N GLU A 589 7.64 27.31 11.15
CA GLU A 589 6.74 27.00 12.27
C GLU A 589 6.36 25.52 12.29
N PHE A 590 6.19 24.91 11.10
CA PHE A 590 5.93 23.47 11.02
C PHE A 590 7.16 22.66 11.46
N ALA A 591 8.35 22.97 10.92
CA ALA A 591 9.59 22.31 11.30
C ALA A 591 9.91 22.47 12.79
N GLU A 592 9.70 23.67 13.36
CA GLU A 592 9.82 23.94 14.80
C GLU A 592 8.88 23.00 15.60
N SER A 593 7.62 22.88 15.18
CA SER A 593 6.63 22.06 15.89
C SER A 593 7.03 20.58 15.96
N ILE A 594 7.58 20.05 14.85
CA ILE A 594 8.07 18.68 14.75
C ILE A 594 9.36 18.49 15.59
N HIS A 595 10.29 19.46 15.51
CA HIS A 595 11.52 19.40 16.31
C HIS A 595 11.25 19.47 17.82
N LYS A 596 10.27 20.26 18.26
CA LYS A 596 9.83 20.29 19.68
C LYS A 596 9.42 18.91 20.21
N ALA A 597 8.86 18.05 19.37
CA ALA A 597 8.46 16.70 19.78
C ALA A 597 9.65 15.85 20.24
N LYS A 598 10.86 16.08 19.77
CA LYS A 598 12.11 15.40 20.16
C LYS A 598 12.33 15.39 21.67
N PHE A 599 11.92 16.45 22.36
CA PHE A 599 12.18 16.69 23.80
C PHE A 599 11.02 16.23 24.70
N LYS A 600 10.03 15.56 24.16
CA LYS A 600 8.88 15.06 24.90
C LYS A 600 9.09 13.61 25.36
N LYS A 601 8.18 13.13 26.21
CA LYS A 601 8.21 11.73 26.66
C LYS A 601 8.02 10.75 25.51
N VAL A 602 8.44 9.51 25.72
CA VAL A 602 8.09 8.40 24.80
C VAL A 602 6.57 8.17 24.79
N PRO A 603 5.99 7.63 23.70
CA PRO A 603 4.60 7.20 23.69
C PRO A 603 4.34 6.16 24.78
N ASP A 604 3.23 6.30 25.51
CA ASP A 604 2.87 5.45 26.66
C ASP A 604 1.36 5.09 26.69
N ASP A 605 0.63 5.38 25.63
CA ASP A 605 -0.82 5.12 25.52
C ASP A 605 -1.12 3.67 25.10
N PHE A 606 -0.41 2.71 25.67
CA PHE A 606 -0.59 1.28 25.45
C PHE A 606 -0.53 0.51 26.76
N LYS A 607 -1.12 -0.66 26.78
CA LYS A 607 -1.10 -1.58 27.94
C LYS A 607 -1.22 -3.04 27.50
N VAL A 608 -0.76 -3.95 28.36
CA VAL A 608 -1.12 -5.37 28.28
C VAL A 608 -2.60 -5.51 28.63
N LEU A 609 -3.38 -6.09 27.73
CA LEU A 609 -4.80 -6.30 27.91
C LEU A 609 -5.08 -7.52 28.79
N THR A 610 -6.08 -7.41 29.67
CA THR A 610 -6.59 -8.53 30.45
C THR A 610 -7.47 -9.44 29.59
N ALA A 611 -7.68 -10.69 30.02
CA ALA A 611 -8.53 -11.64 29.32
C ALA A 611 -9.98 -11.12 29.13
N GLU A 612 -10.52 -10.36 30.10
CA GLU A 612 -11.86 -9.78 29.99
C GLU A 612 -11.91 -8.64 28.96
N GLU A 613 -10.88 -7.77 28.92
CA GLU A 613 -10.77 -6.72 27.89
C GLU A 613 -10.65 -7.31 26.49
N ILE A 614 -9.83 -8.35 26.31
CA ILE A 614 -9.69 -9.08 25.07
C ILE A 614 -11.05 -9.65 24.61
N LYS A 615 -11.79 -10.27 25.53
CA LYS A 615 -13.12 -10.81 25.25
C LYS A 615 -14.12 -9.73 24.84
N GLN A 616 -14.09 -8.57 25.50
CA GLN A 616 -14.93 -7.42 25.15
C GLN A 616 -14.58 -6.86 23.77
N ILE A 617 -13.31 -6.71 23.47
CA ILE A 617 -12.84 -6.24 22.16
C ILE A 617 -13.25 -7.22 21.07
N ASN A 618 -13.04 -8.53 21.26
CA ASN A 618 -13.45 -9.55 20.29
C ASN A 618 -14.95 -9.52 19.99
N LYS A 619 -15.78 -9.19 20.99
CA LYS A 619 -17.23 -9.09 20.83
C LYS A 619 -17.68 -7.81 20.11
N ALA A 620 -17.08 -6.66 20.44
CA ALA A 620 -17.49 -5.36 19.93
C ALA A 620 -16.31 -4.36 19.95
N PRO A 621 -15.38 -4.44 18.98
CA PRO A 621 -14.16 -3.62 18.98
C PRO A 621 -14.45 -2.12 19.07
N HIS A 622 -15.44 -1.64 18.32
CA HIS A 622 -15.83 -0.22 18.25
C HIS A 622 -16.34 0.37 19.58
N LEU A 623 -16.78 -0.48 20.52
CA LEU A 623 -17.25 -0.05 21.85
C LEU A 623 -16.12 0.00 22.88
N SER A 624 -15.01 -0.70 22.66
CA SER A 624 -13.90 -0.74 23.62
C SER A 624 -13.17 0.59 23.71
N PRO A 625 -12.83 1.09 24.93
CA PRO A 625 -12.00 2.29 25.07
C PRO A 625 -10.54 2.08 24.64
N TYR A 626 -10.10 0.84 24.50
CA TYR A 626 -8.74 0.47 24.13
C TYR A 626 -8.55 0.27 22.64
N MET A 627 -9.62 0.38 21.84
CA MET A 627 -9.53 0.32 20.39
C MET A 627 -9.53 1.70 19.77
N PRO A 628 -8.83 1.91 18.66
CA PRO A 628 -8.87 3.15 17.89
C PRO A 628 -10.31 3.58 17.60
N LYS A 629 -10.55 4.88 17.57
CA LYS A 629 -11.86 5.46 17.23
C LYS A 629 -11.80 6.01 15.82
N GLN A 630 -12.26 5.22 14.86
CA GLN A 630 -12.44 5.69 13.49
C GLN A 630 -13.54 6.76 13.45
N GLU A 631 -13.31 7.81 12.66
CA GLU A 631 -14.25 8.93 12.51
C GLU A 631 -15.60 8.43 11.96
N LYS A 632 -16.70 8.93 12.55
CA LYS A 632 -18.07 8.55 12.17
C LYS A 632 -18.45 9.13 10.81
N GLY A 633 -19.27 8.38 10.08
CA GLY A 633 -19.90 8.78 8.83
C GLY A 633 -19.31 8.07 7.62
N ILE A 634 -19.98 8.27 6.50
CA ILE A 634 -19.64 7.70 5.21
C ILE A 634 -19.04 8.77 4.30
N LYS A 635 -18.31 8.35 3.27
CA LYS A 635 -17.83 9.17 2.15
C LYS A 635 -18.45 8.67 0.85
N HIS A 636 -18.39 9.47 -0.21
CA HIS A 636 -18.63 8.97 -1.55
C HIS A 636 -17.61 7.91 -1.92
N SER A 637 -18.03 6.85 -2.59
CA SER A 637 -17.16 5.81 -3.12
C SER A 637 -17.17 5.82 -4.65
N CYS A 638 -16.01 5.59 -5.23
CA CYS A 638 -15.85 5.44 -6.67
C CYS A 638 -16.64 4.21 -7.17
N ALA A 639 -17.05 4.25 -8.43
CA ALA A 639 -17.56 3.07 -9.11
C ALA A 639 -16.43 2.09 -9.37
N LEU A 640 -16.62 0.84 -9.01
CA LEU A 640 -15.62 -0.20 -9.18
C LEU A 640 -16.04 -1.18 -10.27
N PRO A 641 -15.11 -1.68 -11.10
CA PRO A 641 -15.45 -2.55 -12.23
C PRO A 641 -15.47 -4.04 -11.82
N TYR A 642 -16.00 -4.36 -10.62
CA TYR A 642 -16.07 -5.71 -10.10
C TYR A 642 -17.46 -6.32 -10.19
N GLN A 643 -17.55 -7.54 -10.75
CA GLN A 643 -18.72 -8.41 -10.66
C GLN A 643 -18.25 -9.78 -10.18
N LEU A 644 -18.31 -10.00 -8.85
CA LEU A 644 -17.67 -11.12 -8.16
C LEU A 644 -18.67 -12.07 -7.54
N TYR A 645 -18.43 -13.37 -7.72
CA TYR A 645 -19.19 -14.44 -7.08
C TYR A 645 -18.26 -15.49 -6.48
N ALA A 646 -18.68 -16.11 -5.39
CA ALA A 646 -18.08 -17.32 -4.84
C ALA A 646 -19.19 -18.16 -4.23
N ASP A 647 -19.52 -19.25 -4.87
CA ASP A 647 -20.63 -20.14 -4.52
C ASP A 647 -20.09 -21.49 -4.11
N GLY A 648 -20.53 -21.93 -2.93
CA GLY A 648 -20.02 -23.14 -2.31
C GLY A 648 -21.09 -24.22 -2.19
N LYS A 649 -20.72 -25.49 -2.46
CA LYS A 649 -21.58 -26.66 -2.26
C LYS A 649 -20.80 -27.92 -1.89
N LEU A 650 -21.48 -28.86 -1.20
CA LEU A 650 -20.96 -30.20 -1.02
C LEU A 650 -20.94 -30.95 -2.36
N SER A 651 -19.94 -31.82 -2.53
CA SER A 651 -19.92 -32.83 -3.59
C SER A 651 -21.11 -33.80 -3.44
N ASP A 652 -21.49 -34.46 -4.52
CA ASP A 652 -22.62 -35.43 -4.52
C ASP A 652 -22.39 -36.57 -3.55
N ASP A 653 -21.15 -37.03 -3.39
CA ASP A 653 -20.73 -38.07 -2.45
C ASP A 653 -20.55 -37.57 -1.01
N LYS A 654 -20.72 -36.24 -0.79
CA LYS A 654 -20.60 -35.56 0.48
C LYS A 654 -19.26 -35.67 1.20
N LYS A 655 -18.18 -35.95 0.44
CA LYS A 655 -16.82 -36.08 0.97
C LYS A 655 -15.97 -34.85 0.86
N SER A 656 -16.39 -33.86 0.07
CA SER A 656 -15.68 -32.60 -0.11
C SER A 656 -16.64 -31.43 -0.20
N PHE A 657 -16.13 -30.24 0.12
CA PHE A 657 -16.83 -28.97 -0.12
C PHE A 657 -16.12 -28.23 -1.25
N GLY A 658 -16.87 -27.87 -2.29
CA GLY A 658 -16.35 -27.13 -3.44
C GLY A 658 -16.76 -25.67 -3.40
N ILE A 659 -15.87 -24.77 -3.86
CA ILE A 659 -16.20 -23.36 -4.11
C ILE A 659 -15.86 -23.03 -5.57
N LYS A 660 -16.82 -22.42 -6.27
CA LYS A 660 -16.61 -21.82 -7.59
C LYS A 660 -16.47 -20.33 -7.44
N PHE A 661 -15.32 -19.79 -7.83
CA PHE A 661 -15.03 -18.37 -7.90
C PHE A 661 -15.32 -17.86 -9.30
N THR A 662 -15.85 -16.64 -9.44
CA THR A 662 -16.11 -16.02 -10.74
C THR A 662 -15.81 -14.53 -10.69
N ALA A 663 -14.99 -14.04 -11.61
CA ALA A 663 -14.82 -12.63 -11.93
C ALA A 663 -15.55 -12.35 -13.24
N SER A 664 -16.85 -12.05 -13.16
CA SER A 664 -17.69 -11.91 -14.36
C SER A 664 -17.43 -10.60 -15.11
N ASN A 665 -17.54 -10.62 -16.43
CA ASN A 665 -17.45 -9.44 -17.28
C ASN A 665 -18.79 -9.05 -17.94
N GLU A 666 -19.89 -9.69 -17.56
CA GLU A 666 -21.21 -9.48 -18.16
C GLU A 666 -21.72 -8.05 -18.03
N LEU A 667 -21.45 -7.39 -16.88
CA LEU A 667 -21.90 -6.02 -16.61
C LEU A 667 -20.98 -4.97 -17.22
N PHE A 668 -19.67 -5.18 -17.09
CA PHE A 668 -18.67 -4.17 -17.41
C PHE A 668 -17.97 -4.42 -18.76
N GLY A 669 -18.19 -5.58 -19.37
CA GLY A 669 -17.58 -5.94 -20.65
C GLY A 669 -16.04 -5.85 -20.59
N LYS A 670 -15.47 -5.05 -21.48
CA LYS A 670 -14.01 -4.83 -21.55
C LYS A 670 -13.44 -4.00 -20.39
N SER A 671 -14.30 -3.32 -19.64
CA SER A 671 -13.89 -2.53 -18.47
C SER A 671 -13.94 -3.33 -17.16
N ALA A 672 -14.36 -4.60 -17.21
CA ALA A 672 -14.34 -5.47 -16.03
C ALA A 672 -12.91 -5.70 -15.56
N SER A 673 -12.68 -5.61 -14.25
CA SER A 673 -11.42 -5.99 -13.63
C SER A 673 -11.41 -7.48 -13.27
N GLY A 674 -10.24 -8.11 -13.35
CA GLY A 674 -9.97 -9.37 -12.71
C GLY A 674 -10.01 -9.23 -11.18
N SER A 675 -9.89 -10.32 -10.46
CA SER A 675 -9.96 -10.27 -9.00
C SER A 675 -9.05 -11.28 -8.33
N PRO A 676 -8.33 -10.88 -7.28
CA PRO A 676 -7.75 -11.82 -6.32
C PRO A 676 -8.81 -12.28 -5.31
N PHE A 677 -8.59 -13.48 -4.73
CA PHE A 677 -9.30 -13.94 -3.55
C PHE A 677 -8.34 -14.65 -2.59
N ASN A 678 -8.49 -14.38 -1.30
CA ASN A 678 -7.87 -15.15 -0.23
C ASN A 678 -8.92 -16.05 0.42
N VAL A 679 -8.62 -17.35 0.55
CA VAL A 679 -9.47 -18.30 1.27
C VAL A 679 -8.80 -18.71 2.57
N TYR A 680 -9.55 -18.78 3.64
CA TYR A 680 -9.10 -19.17 4.98
C TYR A 680 -9.92 -20.35 5.50
N ALA A 681 -9.26 -21.36 6.02
CA ALA A 681 -9.83 -22.28 6.99
C ALA A 681 -9.43 -21.79 8.39
N PRO A 682 -10.31 -21.06 9.11
CA PRO A 682 -9.94 -20.42 10.39
C PRO A 682 -9.93 -21.41 11.58
N GLY A 683 -10.33 -22.67 11.35
CA GLY A 683 -10.23 -23.78 12.29
C GLY A 683 -8.90 -24.52 12.17
N LYS A 684 -8.90 -25.76 12.67
CA LYS A 684 -7.80 -26.67 12.41
C LYS A 684 -8.00 -27.39 11.08
N TYR A 685 -6.94 -27.45 10.32
CA TYR A 685 -6.88 -28.09 9.00
C TYR A 685 -5.64 -28.98 8.91
N LEU A 686 -5.76 -30.09 8.20
CA LEU A 686 -4.68 -31.06 8.02
C LEU A 686 -3.66 -30.51 7.03
N LEU A 687 -2.40 -30.51 7.44
CA LEU A 687 -1.28 -30.06 6.62
C LEU A 687 -0.15 -31.07 6.68
N GLU A 688 0.54 -31.25 5.57
CA GLU A 688 1.82 -31.93 5.55
C GLU A 688 2.91 -31.01 6.13
N LYS A 689 3.58 -31.48 7.16
CA LYS A 689 4.74 -30.84 7.76
C LYS A 689 5.81 -31.88 8.03
N ASP A 690 7.00 -31.70 7.47
CA ASP A 690 8.14 -32.60 7.61
C ASP A 690 7.80 -34.06 7.24
N GLY A 691 6.99 -34.27 6.17
CA GLY A 691 6.55 -35.57 5.70
C GLY A 691 5.46 -36.24 6.56
N GLN A 692 4.89 -35.51 7.53
CA GLN A 692 3.78 -36.00 8.37
C GLN A 692 2.56 -35.08 8.24
N MET A 693 1.38 -35.70 8.20
CA MET A 693 0.12 -34.98 8.24
C MET A 693 -0.21 -34.53 9.67
N VAL A 694 -0.28 -33.23 9.91
CA VAL A 694 -0.57 -32.66 11.22
C VAL A 694 -1.73 -31.66 11.15
N MET A 695 -2.56 -31.63 12.20
CA MET A 695 -3.60 -30.60 12.32
C MET A 695 -2.96 -29.27 12.74
N ASN A 696 -3.07 -28.25 11.89
CA ASN A 696 -2.54 -26.93 12.13
C ASN A 696 -3.66 -25.88 12.18
N ASN A 697 -3.49 -24.86 13.01
CA ASN A 697 -4.42 -23.76 13.10
C ASN A 697 -4.26 -22.84 11.91
N VAL A 698 -5.34 -22.54 11.24
CA VAL A 698 -5.47 -21.66 10.09
C VAL A 698 -4.64 -22.12 8.88
N ARG A 699 -5.31 -22.36 7.80
CA ARG A 699 -4.72 -22.55 6.48
C ARG A 699 -5.26 -21.52 5.51
N THR A 700 -4.45 -21.09 4.54
CA THR A 700 -4.81 -20.11 3.53
C THR A 700 -4.57 -20.63 2.12
N TRP A 701 -5.35 -20.13 1.17
CA TRP A 701 -5.20 -20.37 -0.26
C TRP A 701 -5.39 -19.04 -1.00
N ALA A 702 -4.68 -18.89 -2.11
CA ALA A 702 -4.70 -17.68 -2.93
C ALA A 702 -5.24 -17.97 -4.33
N TYR A 703 -6.07 -17.09 -4.84
CA TYR A 703 -6.66 -17.21 -6.18
C TYR A 703 -6.54 -15.90 -6.94
N ALA A 704 -6.38 -15.99 -8.27
CA ALA A 704 -6.42 -14.83 -9.14
C ALA A 704 -7.17 -15.18 -10.43
N LEU A 705 -8.22 -14.43 -10.73
CA LEU A 705 -9.08 -14.63 -11.90
C LEU A 705 -9.01 -13.44 -12.83
N THR A 706 -8.77 -13.69 -14.10
CA THR A 706 -8.98 -12.70 -15.16
C THR A 706 -10.46 -12.39 -15.31
N ALA A 707 -10.78 -11.18 -15.78
CA ALA A 707 -12.15 -10.79 -16.05
C ALA A 707 -12.83 -11.72 -17.07
N GLY A 708 -13.99 -12.25 -16.72
CA GLY A 708 -14.76 -13.22 -17.51
C GLY A 708 -14.44 -14.68 -17.19
N ASP A 709 -13.53 -14.98 -16.28
CA ASP A 709 -13.13 -16.35 -15.93
C ASP A 709 -13.77 -16.87 -14.65
N SER A 710 -13.74 -18.19 -14.50
CA SER A 710 -14.19 -18.93 -13.31
C SER A 710 -13.22 -20.03 -12.95
N LEU A 711 -12.93 -20.19 -11.65
CA LEU A 711 -12.12 -21.26 -11.09
C LEU A 711 -12.94 -22.04 -10.07
N ALA A 712 -12.69 -23.35 -9.96
CA ALA A 712 -13.29 -24.17 -8.92
C ALA A 712 -12.21 -24.95 -8.17
N ASP A 713 -12.36 -25.01 -6.86
CA ASP A 713 -11.49 -25.81 -5.99
C ASP A 713 -12.31 -26.58 -4.97
N ASN A 714 -11.74 -27.64 -4.40
CA ASN A 714 -12.43 -28.56 -3.50
C ASN A 714 -11.56 -28.89 -2.29
N TRP A 715 -12.20 -28.94 -1.13
CA TRP A 715 -11.60 -29.26 0.16
C TRP A 715 -12.20 -30.55 0.72
N PRO A 716 -11.42 -31.62 0.88
CA PRO A 716 -11.86 -32.87 1.50
C PRO A 716 -12.33 -32.63 2.94
N LEU A 717 -13.50 -33.17 3.32
CA LEU A 717 -14.04 -32.96 4.68
C LEU A 717 -13.13 -33.57 5.77
N ASN A 718 -12.48 -34.70 5.48
CA ASN A 718 -11.58 -35.35 6.43
C ASN A 718 -10.29 -34.58 6.73
N GLU A 719 -10.02 -33.48 6.01
CA GLU A 719 -8.93 -32.55 6.30
C GLU A 719 -9.32 -31.47 7.32
N PHE A 720 -10.61 -31.31 7.60
CA PHE A 720 -11.11 -30.40 8.66
C PHE A 720 -11.26 -31.13 9.99
N GLU A 721 -11.08 -30.40 11.10
CA GLU A 721 -11.32 -30.93 12.44
C GLU A 721 -12.75 -31.46 12.59
N ASN A 722 -12.90 -32.71 12.97
CA ASN A 722 -14.17 -33.42 13.11
C ASN A 722 -15.02 -33.41 11.82
N GLU A 723 -14.41 -33.35 10.66
CA GLU A 723 -15.07 -33.29 9.34
C GLU A 723 -16.07 -32.13 9.19
N ASN A 724 -15.95 -31.08 10.01
CA ASN A 724 -16.73 -29.87 9.90
C ASN A 724 -15.98 -28.81 9.09
N TYR A 725 -16.43 -28.57 7.85
CA TYR A 725 -15.81 -27.54 7.05
C TYR A 725 -16.14 -26.14 7.56
N HIS A 726 -15.15 -25.27 7.54
CA HIS A 726 -15.31 -23.85 7.78
C HIS A 726 -14.34 -23.08 6.89
N LEU A 727 -14.88 -22.42 5.87
CA LEU A 727 -14.11 -21.68 4.87
C LEU A 727 -14.62 -20.24 4.81
N ARG A 728 -13.68 -19.30 4.68
CA ARG A 728 -13.94 -17.87 4.48
C ARG A 728 -13.23 -17.40 3.23
N VAL A 729 -13.93 -16.68 2.37
CA VAL A 729 -13.41 -16.07 1.15
C VAL A 729 -13.39 -14.57 1.32
N TYR A 730 -12.26 -13.95 1.07
CA TYR A 730 -12.08 -12.50 1.07
C TYR A 730 -11.67 -12.05 -0.32
N GLY A 731 -12.30 -10.98 -0.80
CA GLY A 731 -12.01 -10.34 -2.08
C GLY A 731 -11.98 -8.81 -1.96
N PRO A 732 -11.81 -8.10 -3.09
CA PRO A 732 -11.80 -6.63 -3.12
C PRO A 732 -13.03 -5.99 -2.50
N ASN A 733 -12.88 -4.75 -2.02
CA ASN A 733 -13.97 -3.91 -1.48
C ASN A 733 -14.88 -4.61 -0.47
N GLY A 734 -14.29 -5.43 0.43
CA GLY A 734 -15.05 -6.13 1.46
C GLY A 734 -15.97 -7.24 0.95
N PHE A 735 -15.74 -7.75 -0.27
CA PHE A 735 -16.35 -8.99 -0.71
C PHE A 735 -16.00 -10.11 0.25
N TYR A 736 -17.01 -10.78 0.78
CA TYR A 736 -16.83 -11.82 1.79
C TYR A 736 -17.85 -12.93 1.64
N ARG A 737 -17.39 -14.18 1.77
CA ARG A 737 -18.23 -15.37 1.88
C ARG A 737 -17.75 -16.23 3.03
N GLU A 738 -18.69 -16.87 3.74
CA GLU A 738 -18.33 -17.83 4.78
C GLU A 738 -19.25 -19.05 4.66
N PHE A 739 -18.63 -20.22 4.69
CA PHE A 739 -19.31 -21.50 4.53
C PHE A 739 -18.98 -22.40 5.71
N LYS A 740 -20.00 -22.88 6.41
CA LYS A 740 -19.89 -23.82 7.53
C LYS A 740 -20.87 -24.98 7.33
N GLY A 741 -20.43 -26.17 7.68
CA GLY A 741 -21.26 -27.34 7.65
C GLY A 741 -20.48 -28.64 7.75
N ASN A 742 -21.13 -29.74 7.35
CA ASN A 742 -20.54 -31.08 7.31
C ASN A 742 -21.32 -32.00 6.35
N SER A 743 -20.99 -33.30 6.36
CA SER A 743 -21.60 -34.30 5.45
C SER A 743 -23.12 -34.46 5.57
N VAL A 744 -23.73 -34.02 6.68
CA VAL A 744 -25.19 -34.10 6.89
C VAL A 744 -25.96 -32.83 6.51
N ASP A 745 -25.30 -31.87 5.87
CA ASP A 745 -25.93 -30.62 5.43
C ASP A 745 -27.17 -30.87 4.55
N PRO A 746 -28.14 -29.96 4.61
CA PRO A 746 -29.29 -29.99 3.72
C PRO A 746 -28.87 -29.97 2.25
N ASN A 747 -29.50 -30.79 1.43
CA ASN A 747 -29.25 -30.83 0.00
C ASN A 747 -29.98 -29.68 -0.71
N ILE A 748 -29.43 -28.45 -0.55
CA ILE A 748 -29.95 -27.22 -1.14
C ILE A 748 -28.85 -26.49 -1.89
N GLU A 749 -29.20 -25.92 -3.03
CA GLU A 749 -28.37 -24.91 -3.71
C GLU A 749 -28.81 -23.51 -3.35
N ILE A 750 -27.85 -22.63 -3.15
CA ILE A 750 -28.07 -21.21 -2.85
C ILE A 750 -27.12 -20.42 -3.72
N ASP A 751 -27.69 -19.67 -4.66
CA ASP A 751 -26.94 -18.73 -5.49
C ASP A 751 -27.24 -17.31 -5.03
N CYS A 752 -26.20 -16.53 -4.79
CA CYS A 752 -26.28 -15.13 -4.36
C CYS A 752 -25.91 -14.23 -5.52
N GLU A 753 -26.91 -13.68 -6.21
CA GLU A 753 -26.70 -12.91 -7.43
C GLU A 753 -27.08 -11.44 -7.24
N TYR A 754 -26.52 -10.56 -8.08
CA TYR A 754 -26.97 -9.19 -8.20
C TYR A 754 -28.31 -9.16 -8.95
N GLN A 755 -29.34 -8.56 -8.35
CA GLN A 755 -30.66 -8.50 -8.95
C GLN A 755 -30.64 -7.65 -10.23
N ARG A 756 -31.03 -8.27 -11.34
CA ARG A 756 -31.17 -7.58 -12.62
C ARG A 756 -32.50 -6.83 -12.70
N ASN A 757 -32.51 -5.73 -13.45
CA ASN A 757 -33.72 -4.96 -13.66
C ASN A 757 -34.68 -5.79 -14.56
N PRO A 758 -35.96 -5.97 -14.17
CA PRO A 758 -36.89 -6.79 -14.95
C PRO A 758 -37.17 -6.31 -16.38
N THR A 759 -36.94 -5.02 -16.65
CA THR A 759 -37.19 -4.39 -17.97
C THR A 759 -35.90 -4.18 -18.77
N ASP A 760 -34.74 -4.33 -18.16
CA ASP A 760 -33.43 -4.17 -18.80
C ASP A 760 -32.41 -5.02 -18.06
N ASP A 761 -32.19 -6.23 -18.53
CA ASP A 761 -31.30 -7.23 -17.90
C ASP A 761 -29.83 -6.83 -17.84
N LYS A 762 -29.42 -5.80 -18.60
CA LYS A 762 -28.07 -5.20 -18.54
C LYS A 762 -27.91 -4.24 -17.37
N LYS A 763 -28.98 -3.85 -16.70
CA LYS A 763 -28.97 -2.96 -15.55
C LYS A 763 -29.25 -3.72 -14.26
N LEU A 764 -28.58 -3.29 -13.19
CA LEU A 764 -28.83 -3.79 -11.85
C LEU A 764 -29.82 -2.89 -11.10
N THR A 765 -30.59 -3.49 -10.19
CA THR A 765 -31.46 -2.75 -9.26
C THR A 765 -30.67 -2.20 -8.06
N GLY A 766 -29.47 -2.71 -7.79
CA GLY A 766 -28.71 -2.45 -6.57
C GLY A 766 -29.02 -3.40 -5.42
N ASN A 767 -29.90 -4.39 -5.64
CA ASN A 767 -30.29 -5.39 -4.66
C ASN A 767 -29.60 -6.74 -4.88
N ILE A 768 -29.70 -7.64 -3.89
CA ILE A 768 -29.34 -9.04 -4.00
C ILE A 768 -30.59 -9.87 -4.28
N GLU A 769 -30.47 -10.86 -5.14
CA GLU A 769 -31.42 -11.95 -5.33
C GLU A 769 -30.81 -13.26 -4.88
N LEU A 770 -31.42 -13.92 -3.91
CA LEU A 770 -31.09 -15.26 -3.48
C LEU A 770 -31.95 -16.27 -4.23
N LYS A 771 -31.35 -17.09 -5.07
CA LYS A 771 -32.01 -18.20 -5.72
C LYS A 771 -31.79 -19.46 -4.91
N LEU A 772 -32.87 -20.10 -4.52
CA LEU A 772 -32.87 -21.26 -3.64
C LEU A 772 -33.45 -22.45 -4.39
N GLN A 773 -32.77 -23.57 -4.38
CA GLN A 773 -33.23 -24.83 -4.95
C GLN A 773 -33.08 -25.97 -3.94
N ASN A 774 -34.15 -26.68 -3.66
CA ASN A 774 -34.16 -27.88 -2.85
C ASN A 774 -33.94 -29.09 -3.76
N LEU A 775 -32.87 -29.83 -3.55
CA LEU A 775 -32.56 -31.05 -4.31
C LEU A 775 -32.96 -32.34 -3.59
N SER A 776 -33.71 -32.21 -2.48
CA SER A 776 -34.16 -33.33 -1.68
C SER A 776 -35.69 -33.53 -1.72
N ASP A 777 -36.13 -34.64 -1.19
CA ASP A 777 -37.52 -34.99 -0.99
C ASP A 777 -38.15 -34.43 0.30
N LYS A 778 -37.35 -33.65 1.07
CA LYS A 778 -37.75 -33.01 2.34
C LYS A 778 -38.05 -31.54 2.15
N GLN A 779 -38.98 -31.03 2.94
CA GLN A 779 -39.20 -29.57 3.05
C GLN A 779 -38.21 -28.94 4.02
N TYR A 780 -37.70 -27.76 3.69
CA TYR A 780 -36.80 -26.97 4.55
C TYR A 780 -37.41 -25.60 4.87
N ALA A 781 -37.24 -25.17 6.11
CA ALA A 781 -37.48 -23.79 6.51
C ALA A 781 -36.17 -23.01 6.49
N ILE A 782 -36.11 -21.96 5.67
CA ILE A 782 -34.94 -21.13 5.46
C ILE A 782 -35.14 -19.78 6.15
N GLU A 783 -34.14 -19.33 6.85
CA GLU A 783 -34.06 -18.01 7.48
C GLU A 783 -32.84 -17.25 6.97
N VAL A 784 -33.08 -16.01 6.52
CA VAL A 784 -32.03 -15.05 6.18
C VAL A 784 -31.89 -14.08 7.35
N ILE A 785 -30.65 -13.96 7.88
CA ILE A 785 -30.33 -13.14 9.06
C ILE A 785 -29.41 -12.02 8.66
N ASP A 786 -29.86 -10.79 8.74
CA ASP A 786 -29.03 -9.60 8.51
C ASP A 786 -28.07 -9.36 9.69
N HIS A 787 -26.82 -8.99 9.37
CA HIS A 787 -25.74 -8.74 10.34
C HIS A 787 -25.40 -7.27 10.56
N GLY A 788 -26.27 -6.34 10.17
CA GLY A 788 -26.07 -4.95 10.58
C GLY A 788 -26.51 -3.87 9.61
N TYR A 789 -27.09 -4.21 8.47
CA TYR A 789 -27.58 -3.20 7.52
C TYR A 789 -29.06 -2.89 7.62
N LYS A 790 -29.73 -3.46 8.63
CA LYS A 790 -31.17 -3.26 8.90
C LYS A 790 -32.05 -3.65 7.71
N THR A 791 -31.60 -4.67 6.96
CA THR A 791 -32.41 -5.30 5.92
C THR A 791 -33.47 -6.19 6.55
N ASN A 792 -34.47 -6.55 5.78
CA ASN A 792 -35.48 -7.52 6.27
C ASN A 792 -34.82 -8.89 6.47
N ASN A 793 -35.30 -9.63 7.50
CA ASN A 793 -34.95 -11.03 7.73
C ASN A 793 -36.02 -11.95 7.13
N PRO A 794 -36.03 -12.19 5.81
CA PRO A 794 -37.04 -12.99 5.19
C PRO A 794 -36.93 -14.47 5.62
N LYS A 795 -38.07 -15.10 5.82
CA LYS A 795 -38.17 -16.55 6.01
C LYS A 795 -38.88 -17.14 4.80
N SER A 796 -38.43 -18.30 4.38
CA SER A 796 -39.03 -19.01 3.26
C SER A 796 -39.18 -20.48 3.58
N THR A 797 -40.24 -21.07 3.06
CA THR A 797 -40.45 -22.52 3.08
C THR A 797 -40.09 -23.05 1.69
N LEU A 798 -39.08 -23.90 1.61
CA LEU A 798 -38.60 -24.50 0.38
C LEU A 798 -39.12 -25.95 0.32
N ASN A 799 -40.18 -26.16 -0.45
CA ASN A 799 -40.79 -27.47 -0.62
C ASN A 799 -39.84 -28.49 -1.20
N ALA A 800 -40.13 -29.79 -1.06
CA ALA A 800 -39.40 -30.89 -1.68
C ALA A 800 -39.22 -30.63 -3.20
N SER A 801 -38.04 -30.74 -3.74
CA SER A 801 -37.67 -30.46 -5.14
C SER A 801 -38.10 -29.06 -5.65
N GLY A 802 -38.42 -28.14 -4.73
CA GLY A 802 -38.94 -26.80 -5.03
C GLY A 802 -37.86 -25.78 -5.27
N LYS A 803 -38.26 -24.68 -5.93
CA LYS A 803 -37.40 -23.49 -6.13
C LYS A 803 -38.08 -22.26 -5.49
N SER A 804 -37.30 -21.30 -5.02
CA SER A 804 -37.75 -20.03 -4.50
C SER A 804 -36.74 -18.95 -4.81
N SER A 805 -37.18 -17.71 -4.91
CA SER A 805 -36.31 -16.53 -4.99
C SER A 805 -36.66 -15.53 -3.92
N LEU A 806 -35.67 -14.96 -3.25
CA LEU A 806 -35.80 -13.93 -2.24
C LEU A 806 -34.99 -12.71 -2.64
N VAL A 807 -35.61 -11.55 -2.71
CA VAL A 807 -34.96 -10.28 -2.97
C VAL A 807 -34.65 -9.55 -1.67
N LEU A 808 -33.42 -9.17 -1.45
CA LEU A 808 -32.97 -8.33 -0.35
C LEU A 808 -32.83 -6.89 -0.85
N ASN A 809 -33.67 -6.00 -0.33
CA ASN A 809 -33.62 -4.58 -0.68
C ASN A 809 -32.49 -3.88 0.10
N LEU A 810 -31.53 -3.35 -0.64
CA LEU A 810 -30.32 -2.72 -0.11
C LEU A 810 -30.31 -1.19 -0.26
N ALA A 811 -31.44 -0.57 -0.58
CA ALA A 811 -31.49 0.88 -0.81
C ALA A 811 -31.04 1.69 0.42
N ASN A 812 -31.42 1.27 1.63
CA ASN A 812 -31.04 1.93 2.88
C ASN A 812 -29.58 1.74 3.31
N SER A 813 -28.89 0.76 2.72
CA SER A 813 -27.49 0.44 2.98
C SER A 813 -26.57 0.82 1.79
N PHE A 814 -27.07 1.56 0.81
CA PHE A 814 -26.31 2.00 -0.37
C PHE A 814 -25.70 0.84 -1.18
N GLY A 815 -26.42 -0.27 -1.26
CA GLY A 815 -25.97 -1.48 -1.95
C GLY A 815 -25.08 -2.42 -1.11
N TRP A 816 -24.76 -2.07 0.14
CA TRP A 816 -24.01 -2.93 1.06
C TRP A 816 -24.90 -3.99 1.69
N TYR A 817 -24.35 -5.20 1.85
CA TYR A 817 -25.03 -6.34 2.45
C TYR A 817 -24.10 -7.18 3.32
N ASP A 818 -24.66 -7.78 4.35
CA ASP A 818 -24.03 -8.81 5.18
C ASP A 818 -25.13 -9.64 5.83
N PHE A 819 -25.33 -10.87 5.36
CA PHE A 819 -26.38 -11.74 5.86
C PHE A 819 -25.97 -13.20 5.84
N SER A 820 -26.52 -13.98 6.75
CA SER A 820 -26.42 -15.45 6.76
C SER A 820 -27.70 -16.10 6.28
N VAL A 821 -27.57 -17.20 5.54
CA VAL A 821 -28.65 -18.13 5.21
C VAL A 821 -28.52 -19.37 6.09
N LYS A 822 -29.54 -19.66 6.87
CA LYS A 822 -29.62 -20.81 7.76
C LYS A 822 -30.83 -21.67 7.42
N VAL A 823 -30.73 -22.97 7.74
CA VAL A 823 -31.80 -23.94 7.60
C VAL A 823 -32.23 -24.41 8.99
N LEU A 824 -33.49 -24.27 9.31
CA LEU A 824 -33.99 -24.67 10.61
C LEU A 824 -33.81 -26.19 10.83
N GLY A 825 -33.19 -26.55 11.93
CA GLY A 825 -32.85 -27.94 12.26
C GLY A 825 -31.49 -28.43 11.76
N ALA A 826 -30.78 -27.64 10.95
CA ALA A 826 -29.42 -27.91 10.52
C ALA A 826 -28.43 -26.92 11.20
N ASN A 827 -28.09 -27.19 12.45
CA ASN A 827 -27.37 -26.26 13.32
C ASN A 827 -25.93 -25.98 12.91
N THR A 828 -25.29 -26.88 12.16
CA THR A 828 -23.93 -26.71 11.64
C THR A 828 -23.89 -25.94 10.34
N PHE A 829 -25.01 -25.94 9.58
CA PHE A 829 -25.10 -25.33 8.27
C PHE A 829 -25.29 -23.80 8.35
N GLU A 830 -24.37 -23.07 7.76
CA GLU A 830 -24.48 -21.63 7.57
C GLU A 830 -23.73 -21.20 6.31
N LYS A 831 -24.39 -20.38 5.47
CA LYS A 831 -23.72 -19.65 4.39
C LYS A 831 -23.89 -18.16 4.64
N ARG A 832 -22.79 -17.41 4.74
CA ARG A 832 -22.79 -15.96 4.91
C ARG A 832 -22.25 -15.26 3.69
N TYR A 833 -22.92 -14.19 3.31
CA TYR A 833 -22.61 -13.37 2.14
C TYR A 833 -22.50 -11.91 2.57
N ALA A 834 -21.35 -11.25 2.26
CA ALA A 834 -21.22 -9.83 2.48
C ALA A 834 -20.46 -9.17 1.33
N GLY A 835 -20.63 -7.86 1.19
CA GLY A 835 -20.01 -7.04 0.15
C GLY A 835 -20.91 -5.89 -0.27
N ARG A 836 -20.67 -5.38 -1.47
CA ARG A 836 -21.47 -4.34 -2.11
C ARG A 836 -21.91 -4.79 -3.50
N VAL A 837 -23.11 -4.42 -3.90
CA VAL A 837 -23.55 -4.57 -5.28
C VAL A 837 -22.95 -3.44 -6.11
N GLU A 838 -21.95 -3.79 -6.94
CA GLU A 838 -21.29 -2.82 -7.83
C GLU A 838 -22.14 -2.65 -9.10
N THR A 839 -22.73 -1.46 -9.25
CA THR A 839 -23.66 -1.16 -10.36
C THR A 839 -22.98 -0.43 -11.51
N GLY A 840 -21.67 -0.14 -11.41
CA GLY A 840 -20.97 0.74 -12.33
C GLY A 840 -21.22 2.24 -12.08
N LEU A 841 -21.94 2.56 -11.01
CA LEU A 841 -22.23 3.93 -10.60
C LEU A 841 -21.53 4.26 -9.26
N PRO A 842 -21.14 5.51 -9.05
CA PRO A 842 -20.68 5.99 -7.75
C PRO A 842 -21.72 5.73 -6.65
N GLY A 843 -21.23 5.53 -5.42
CA GLY A 843 -22.10 5.29 -4.26
C GLY A 843 -21.49 5.84 -2.97
N TYR A 844 -21.63 5.07 -1.90
CA TYR A 844 -21.10 5.42 -0.59
C TYR A 844 -20.29 4.27 0.00
N THR A 845 -19.33 4.63 0.85
CA THR A 845 -18.52 3.67 1.62
C THR A 845 -19.39 2.91 2.63
N ASP A 846 -18.86 1.81 3.17
CA ASP A 846 -19.60 0.90 4.04
C ASP A 846 -20.17 1.63 5.29
N PRO A 847 -21.50 1.66 5.50
CA PRO A 847 -22.10 2.29 6.66
C PRO A 847 -21.68 1.68 8.01
N GLN A 848 -21.35 0.40 8.05
CA GLN A 848 -20.89 -0.23 9.29
C GLN A 848 -19.51 0.32 9.72
N MET A 849 -18.60 0.56 8.79
CA MET A 849 -17.32 1.22 9.10
C MET A 849 -17.53 2.64 9.65
N GLY A 850 -18.55 3.32 9.16
CA GLY A 850 -18.91 4.66 9.61
C GLY A 850 -19.74 4.71 10.90
N ASN A 851 -20.14 3.57 11.45
CA ASN A 851 -21.08 3.48 12.58
C ASN A 851 -22.36 4.31 12.35
N VAL A 852 -23.00 4.16 11.17
CA VAL A 852 -24.18 4.92 10.71
C VAL A 852 -25.44 4.05 10.71
#